data_154d511cc151c3843e259a2e6888e326
#
_entry.id   154d511cc151c3843e259a2e6888e326
#
_cell.length_a   1.000
_cell.length_b   1.000
_cell.length_c   1.000
_cell.angle_alpha   90.00
_cell.angle_beta   90.00
_cell.angle_gamma   90.00
#
_symmetry.space_group_name_H-M   'P 1'
#
loop_
_entity.id
_entity.type
_entity.pdbx_description
1 polymer ?
#
loop_
_entity_poly.entity_id
_entity_poly.type
_entity_poly.pdbx_seq_one_letter_code
_entity_poly.pdbx_strand_id
1 'polypeptide(L)'
;MSGLLGREHLRHVTGFSACPYGDGFRPQQWRNIVTVAQQKPFTATVLGLPRVGPRRELKRATEAYWAGKIDADQLHAVARDLRQAQLAELRAAGLDSIPVGTFSYYDQMLDTAELLGALPPRVAGIADPLERYFAAARGTDTVEPLEMTKWFDTNYHYLVPEIEPGTAFSLHPEKLLAELREALELGVPARPVVIGPITFLKLAKATGGSALARLIELLPLYRELLRRLAVAGAEWVQIDEPVLVTDLTAEEIDLVQVTYEELADAAERPAILVATYFGQPDAALAALASTGIEGVALDFTAGADVSAVAALAGKVLVAGVVDGRNVWRTDLDRALTTLGTLLESAAHVAVSTSCSLLHVPYTLAAETGLDERLRSWLAFGAEKVAEVRLLATGLSQGTDAIAAELAEVRAALASRRSDPRLNNPRVRAALAALGPEATRRAPAEQRRELQRDRLRLPTLPTTTIGSYPQTSAIRLARAALRKGEIDRAEYVRRMRAEIADVIALQEELGLDVLVHGEPERNDMVQYFAEQLDGFAATEQGWVQSYGTRCVRPPILFGDVARREPMTVEWIGYAQSLTDKPVKGMLTGPVTILAWSFVRDDQPLGESARQVALAIREETVDLESAGTRIIQVDEPALRELLPLRAADQPGYLEWSVRSFRLATSGVSDATQIHTHLCYSEFGEVIDAIAGLDADVTSIEAARSRMEVLDDLNAAGFDLGVGPGVYDIHSPRVPSIDEITTSLRAALKAVPAERLWVNPDCGLKTRGRAEVEASLRNMVAAAAAVR
;
A
#
# COMPACT_ATOMS: atom_id res chain seq x y z
N MET A 1 6.74 40.71 13.53
CA MET A 1 5.39 41.06 13.99
C MET A 1 4.57 39.79 13.81
N SER A 2 4.77 38.88 14.73
CA SER A 2 4.14 37.54 14.76
C SER A 2 3.60 37.37 16.17
N GLY A 3 2.38 36.95 16.26
CA GLY A 3 1.71 36.61 17.52
C GLY A 3 0.37 37.33 17.70
N LEU A 4 -0.68 36.57 17.84
CA LEU A 4 -2.08 36.91 18.07
C LEU A 4 -3.03 36.80 16.85
N LEU A 5 -3.27 35.58 16.42
CA LEU A 5 -4.44 35.29 15.57
C LEU A 5 -5.20 33.99 16.00
N GLY A 6 -4.78 33.33 17.09
CA GLY A 6 -5.32 32.01 17.44
C GLY A 6 -6.51 31.98 18.41
N ARG A 7 -6.76 33.00 19.23
CA ARG A 7 -7.71 32.86 20.34
C ARG A 7 -8.96 33.75 20.31
N GLU A 8 -9.00 34.82 19.53
CA GLU A 8 -10.15 35.73 19.54
C GLU A 8 -11.23 35.44 18.48
N HIS A 9 -10.92 34.74 17.37
CA HIS A 9 -11.92 34.47 16.36
C HIS A 9 -12.87 33.32 16.64
N LEU A 10 -12.56 32.44 17.60
CA LEU A 10 -13.43 31.32 17.99
C LEU A 10 -14.49 31.68 19.03
N ARG A 11 -14.44 32.87 19.62
CA ARG A 11 -15.39 33.29 20.70
C ARG A 11 -16.62 34.07 20.27
N HIS A 12 -16.81 34.38 18.99
CA HIS A 12 -17.87 35.28 18.51
C HIS A 12 -18.88 34.70 17.53
N VAL A 13 -19.07 33.39 17.47
CA VAL A 13 -20.18 32.79 16.70
C VAL A 13 -21.18 32.15 17.65
N THR A 14 -21.73 32.96 18.55
CA THR A 14 -22.96 32.65 19.32
C THR A 14 -24.09 33.52 18.77
N GLY A 15 -24.76 33.07 17.73
CA GLY A 15 -25.90 33.76 17.18
C GLY A 15 -26.66 32.85 16.22
N PHE A 16 -27.26 31.78 16.72
CA PHE A 16 -28.30 31.08 15.95
C PHE A 16 -29.68 31.28 16.56
N SER A 17 -30.51 31.93 15.76
CA SER A 17 -31.94 32.15 15.92
C SER A 17 -32.70 30.82 16.01
N ALA A 18 -33.65 30.78 16.92
CA ALA A 18 -34.54 29.65 17.19
C ALA A 18 -35.29 29.14 15.95
N CYS A 19 -35.25 27.85 15.72
CA CYS A 19 -36.07 27.14 14.76
C CYS A 19 -37.44 26.79 15.39
N PRO A 20 -38.56 27.02 14.69
CA PRO A 20 -39.91 26.81 15.25
C PRO A 20 -40.41 25.40 14.93
N TYR A 21 -40.32 24.48 15.87
CA TYR A 21 -41.20 23.30 15.93
C TYR A 21 -41.62 23.02 17.35
N GLY A 22 -42.95 22.92 17.49
CA GLY A 22 -43.75 23.01 18.67
C GLY A 22 -43.60 21.91 19.71
N ASP A 23 -44.03 22.25 20.90
CA ASP A 23 -44.20 21.49 22.14
C ASP A 23 -44.82 20.11 21.94
N GLY A 24 -44.18 19.07 22.47
CA GLY A 24 -44.79 17.76 22.60
C GLY A 24 -43.91 16.60 23.06
N PHE A 25 -42.92 16.82 23.93
CA PHE A 25 -42.20 15.72 24.55
C PHE A 25 -42.11 15.83 26.07
N ARG A 26 -42.56 14.78 26.77
CA ARG A 26 -42.66 14.70 28.23
C ARG A 26 -41.28 14.53 28.91
N PRO A 27 -41.00 15.10 30.08
CA PRO A 27 -39.69 15.17 30.71
C PRO A 27 -39.12 13.87 31.31
N GLN A 28 -39.73 12.73 31.10
CA GLN A 28 -39.41 11.49 31.83
C GLN A 28 -38.49 10.51 31.11
N GLN A 29 -38.09 10.79 29.86
CA GLN A 29 -37.13 9.95 29.11
C GLN A 29 -35.66 10.39 29.18
N TRP A 30 -35.36 11.48 29.87
CA TRP A 30 -34.00 12.07 29.91
C TRP A 30 -33.09 11.49 31.01
N ARG A 31 -33.46 10.39 31.69
CA ARG A 31 -32.65 9.82 32.77
C ARG A 31 -31.61 8.80 32.40
N ASN A 32 -31.38 8.51 31.11
CA ASN A 32 -30.35 7.56 30.66
C ASN A 32 -29.27 8.20 29.79
N ILE A 33 -29.05 9.49 29.86
CA ILE A 33 -27.82 10.06 29.27
C ILE A 33 -26.68 9.70 30.21
N VAL A 34 -25.95 8.66 29.88
CA VAL A 34 -24.71 8.29 30.55
C VAL A 34 -23.73 9.45 30.34
N THR A 35 -23.42 10.15 31.40
CA THR A 35 -22.34 11.13 31.42
C THR A 35 -21.03 10.37 31.05
N VAL A 36 -20.20 10.95 30.18
CA VAL A 36 -18.94 10.38 29.68
C VAL A 36 -18.05 9.78 30.79
N ALA A 37 -18.17 10.27 32.03
CA ALA A 37 -17.45 9.80 33.22
C ALA A 37 -17.86 8.39 33.74
N GLN A 38 -18.83 7.68 33.13
CA GLN A 38 -19.30 6.36 33.59
C GLN A 38 -19.06 5.23 32.53
N GLN A 39 -18.37 5.51 31.42
CA GLN A 39 -18.15 4.49 30.42
C GLN A 39 -17.08 3.51 30.87
N LYS A 40 -17.40 2.21 30.80
CA LYS A 40 -16.49 1.15 31.20
C LYS A 40 -15.38 0.99 30.16
N PRO A 41 -14.11 1.08 30.53
CA PRO A 41 -13.03 0.83 29.58
C PRO A 41 -13.05 -0.65 29.15
N PHE A 42 -12.70 -0.90 27.91
CA PHE A 42 -12.56 -2.24 27.35
C PHE A 42 -11.13 -2.78 27.56
N THR A 43 -10.93 -4.09 27.44
CA THR A 43 -9.65 -4.76 27.74
C THR A 43 -8.98 -5.39 26.51
N ALA A 44 -9.77 -5.75 25.50
CA ALA A 44 -9.29 -6.43 24.29
C ALA A 44 -10.01 -5.90 23.04
N THR A 45 -9.26 -5.45 22.05
CA THR A 45 -9.80 -4.93 20.80
C THR A 45 -8.85 -5.16 19.62
N VAL A 46 -9.31 -4.85 18.40
CA VAL A 46 -8.49 -4.67 17.19
C VAL A 46 -8.84 -3.34 16.54
N LEU A 47 -7.97 -2.80 15.68
CA LEU A 47 -8.22 -1.50 15.04
C LEU A 47 -8.97 -1.61 13.71
N GLY A 48 -9.13 -2.80 13.15
CA GLY A 48 -9.84 -3.08 11.92
C GLY A 48 -9.56 -4.49 11.41
N LEU A 49 -10.22 -4.91 10.33
CA LEU A 49 -10.17 -6.28 9.79
C LEU A 49 -9.97 -6.30 8.27
N PRO A 50 -9.49 -7.45 7.71
CA PRO A 50 -9.53 -7.69 6.27
C PRO A 50 -10.98 -7.73 5.77
N ARG A 51 -11.35 -6.85 4.83
CA ARG A 51 -12.75 -6.69 4.38
C ARG A 51 -13.11 -7.47 3.11
N VAL A 52 -12.11 -8.02 2.41
CA VAL A 52 -12.37 -8.73 1.13
C VAL A 52 -13.00 -10.12 1.30
N GLY A 53 -13.05 -10.64 2.54
CA GLY A 53 -13.48 -11.99 2.89
C GLY A 53 -12.37 -13.02 2.71
N PRO A 54 -12.46 -14.21 3.38
CA PRO A 54 -11.41 -15.23 3.38
C PRO A 54 -11.11 -15.81 1.99
N ARG A 55 -12.04 -15.73 1.05
CA ARG A 55 -11.88 -16.19 -0.35
C ARG A 55 -12.14 -15.09 -1.36
N ARG A 56 -12.01 -13.83 -0.98
CA ARG A 56 -12.27 -12.64 -1.82
C ARG A 56 -13.72 -12.54 -2.28
N GLU A 57 -14.67 -12.82 -1.41
CA GLU A 57 -16.11 -12.77 -1.70
C GLU A 57 -16.53 -11.37 -2.15
N LEU A 58 -16.11 -10.33 -1.44
CA LEU A 58 -16.39 -8.93 -1.81
C LEU A 58 -15.86 -8.60 -3.21
N LYS A 59 -14.59 -8.94 -3.51
CA LYS A 59 -14.03 -8.73 -4.85
C LYS A 59 -14.90 -9.33 -5.94
N ARG A 60 -15.29 -10.60 -5.77
CA ARG A 60 -16.09 -11.31 -6.78
C ARG A 60 -17.46 -10.68 -6.97
N ALA A 61 -18.12 -10.29 -5.88
CA ALA A 61 -19.43 -9.64 -5.92
C ALA A 61 -19.35 -8.27 -6.60
N THR A 62 -18.35 -7.43 -6.22
CA THR A 62 -18.16 -6.11 -6.80
C THR A 62 -17.86 -6.18 -8.30
N GLU A 63 -16.98 -7.11 -8.73
CA GLU A 63 -16.69 -7.31 -10.16
C GLU A 63 -17.88 -7.89 -10.93
N ALA A 64 -18.72 -8.71 -10.28
CA ALA A 64 -19.97 -9.21 -10.89
C ALA A 64 -21.00 -8.09 -11.06
N TYR A 65 -21.12 -7.18 -10.09
CA TYR A 65 -21.94 -5.98 -10.18
C TYR A 65 -21.50 -5.08 -11.35
N TRP A 66 -20.22 -4.76 -11.44
CA TRP A 66 -19.68 -3.96 -12.55
C TRP A 66 -19.87 -4.61 -13.93
N ALA A 67 -19.91 -5.94 -13.97
CA ALA A 67 -20.19 -6.70 -15.18
C ALA A 67 -21.70 -6.89 -15.47
N GLY A 68 -22.59 -6.29 -14.67
CA GLY A 68 -24.05 -6.42 -14.81
C GLY A 68 -24.59 -7.84 -14.55
N LYS A 69 -23.82 -8.69 -13.85
CA LYS A 69 -24.22 -10.09 -13.54
C LYS A 69 -25.06 -10.20 -12.27
N ILE A 70 -24.92 -9.24 -11.37
CA ILE A 70 -25.72 -9.06 -10.17
C ILE A 70 -26.14 -7.60 -10.04
N ASP A 71 -27.22 -7.34 -9.36
CA ASP A 71 -27.72 -6.00 -9.04
C ASP A 71 -27.14 -5.45 -7.72
N ALA A 72 -27.51 -4.20 -7.38
CA ALA A 72 -27.05 -3.53 -6.17
C ALA A 72 -27.52 -4.25 -4.89
N ASP A 73 -28.77 -4.77 -4.87
CA ASP A 73 -29.32 -5.47 -3.71
C ASP A 73 -28.53 -6.76 -3.42
N GLN A 74 -28.14 -7.48 -4.47
CA GLN A 74 -27.32 -8.70 -4.36
C GLN A 74 -25.90 -8.36 -3.87
N LEU A 75 -25.31 -7.27 -4.35
CA LEU A 75 -24.00 -6.79 -3.84
C LEU A 75 -24.12 -6.41 -2.36
N HIS A 76 -25.16 -5.67 -1.98
CA HIS A 76 -25.40 -5.28 -0.58
C HIS A 76 -25.63 -6.51 0.32
N ALA A 77 -26.31 -7.55 -0.17
CA ALA A 77 -26.49 -8.80 0.57
C ALA A 77 -25.16 -9.50 0.88
N VAL A 78 -24.28 -9.65 -0.13
CA VAL A 78 -22.93 -10.23 0.09
C VAL A 78 -22.12 -9.40 1.08
N ALA A 79 -22.16 -8.08 0.97
CA ALA A 79 -21.48 -7.18 1.88
C ALA A 79 -21.97 -7.33 3.33
N ARG A 80 -23.28 -7.39 3.52
CA ARG A 80 -23.90 -7.63 4.83
C ARG A 80 -23.51 -8.97 5.43
N ASP A 81 -23.57 -10.05 4.64
CA ASP A 81 -23.22 -11.39 5.10
C ASP A 81 -21.76 -11.44 5.58
N LEU A 82 -20.85 -10.78 4.85
CA LEU A 82 -19.43 -10.66 5.24
C LEU A 82 -19.26 -9.90 6.56
N ARG A 83 -19.91 -8.73 6.72
CA ARG A 83 -19.85 -7.96 7.97
C ARG A 83 -20.39 -8.76 9.15
N GLN A 84 -21.55 -9.39 8.99
CA GLN A 84 -22.18 -10.19 10.07
C GLN A 84 -21.30 -11.38 10.47
N ALA A 85 -20.69 -12.08 9.50
CA ALA A 85 -19.75 -13.16 9.79
C ALA A 85 -18.54 -12.65 10.59
N GLN A 86 -17.93 -11.53 10.18
CA GLN A 86 -16.79 -10.92 10.90
C GLN A 86 -17.18 -10.48 12.33
N LEU A 87 -18.31 -9.84 12.50
CA LEU A 87 -18.82 -9.42 13.82
C LEU A 87 -19.05 -10.64 14.75
N ALA A 88 -19.59 -11.71 14.20
CA ALA A 88 -19.79 -12.96 14.93
C ALA A 88 -18.46 -13.61 15.34
N GLU A 89 -17.47 -13.64 14.45
CA GLU A 89 -16.13 -14.15 14.73
C GLU A 89 -15.43 -13.36 15.84
N LEU A 90 -15.44 -12.01 15.77
CA LEU A 90 -14.81 -11.17 16.78
C LEU A 90 -15.50 -11.28 18.15
N ARG A 91 -16.83 -11.35 18.16
CA ARG A 91 -17.57 -11.58 19.38
C ARG A 91 -17.27 -12.96 19.97
N ALA A 92 -17.21 -14.01 19.15
CA ALA A 92 -16.87 -15.36 19.59
C ALA A 92 -15.43 -15.44 20.11
N ALA A 93 -14.50 -14.65 19.55
CA ALA A 93 -13.14 -14.52 20.06
C ALA A 93 -13.06 -13.82 21.43
N GLY A 94 -14.15 -13.20 21.90
CA GLY A 94 -14.25 -12.58 23.22
C GLY A 94 -13.64 -11.18 23.29
N LEU A 95 -13.62 -10.43 22.18
CA LEU A 95 -13.29 -9.01 22.21
C LEU A 95 -14.43 -8.23 22.88
N ASP A 96 -14.09 -7.25 23.70
CA ASP A 96 -15.03 -6.43 24.43
C ASP A 96 -15.17 -5.00 23.87
N SER A 97 -14.51 -4.70 22.76
CA SER A 97 -14.73 -3.53 21.90
C SER A 97 -14.42 -3.91 20.45
N ILE A 98 -15.41 -3.84 19.56
CA ILE A 98 -15.31 -4.35 18.19
C ILE A 98 -15.48 -3.20 17.19
N PRO A 99 -14.50 -2.97 16.28
CA PRO A 99 -14.57 -1.91 15.29
C PRO A 99 -15.69 -2.17 14.27
N VAL A 100 -16.49 -1.14 13.96
CA VAL A 100 -17.51 -1.11 12.90
C VAL A 100 -17.31 0.12 12.02
N GLY A 101 -17.80 0.13 10.79
CA GLY A 101 -17.53 1.22 9.84
C GLY A 101 -16.19 1.08 9.09
N THR A 102 -15.45 -0.01 9.33
CA THR A 102 -14.21 -0.31 8.61
C THR A 102 -14.44 -1.03 7.27
N PHE A 103 -15.67 -1.43 7.00
CA PHE A 103 -16.06 -2.06 5.74
C PHE A 103 -16.20 -1.01 4.63
N SER A 104 -15.58 -1.26 3.48
CA SER A 104 -15.63 -0.40 2.31
C SER A 104 -15.80 -1.24 1.05
N TYR A 105 -16.61 -0.77 0.10
CA TYR A 105 -16.71 -1.40 -1.22
C TYR A 105 -15.46 -1.20 -2.06
N TYR A 106 -14.79 -0.06 -1.87
CA TYR A 106 -13.59 0.28 -2.63
C TYR A 106 -12.46 0.82 -1.75
N ASP A 107 -12.69 1.95 -1.04
CA ASP A 107 -11.67 2.64 -0.28
C ASP A 107 -12.23 3.43 0.91
N GLN A 108 -11.51 3.43 2.03
CA GLN A 108 -11.92 4.11 3.27
C GLN A 108 -11.84 5.65 3.19
N MET A 109 -10.92 6.20 2.39
CA MET A 109 -10.85 7.65 2.18
C MET A 109 -11.98 8.13 1.28
N LEU A 110 -12.36 7.32 0.28
CA LEU A 110 -13.55 7.58 -0.54
C LEU A 110 -14.83 7.53 0.31
N ASP A 111 -14.96 6.54 1.20
CA ASP A 111 -16.07 6.47 2.15
C ASP A 111 -16.14 7.72 3.04
N THR A 112 -14.97 8.24 3.46
CA THR A 112 -14.89 9.47 4.24
C THR A 112 -15.24 10.72 3.40
N ALA A 113 -14.82 10.76 2.14
CA ALA A 113 -15.20 11.82 1.22
C ALA A 113 -16.72 11.83 0.97
N GLU A 114 -17.36 10.66 0.85
CA GLU A 114 -18.82 10.53 0.77
C GLU A 114 -19.49 10.98 2.07
N LEU A 115 -19.00 10.52 3.23
CA LEU A 115 -19.47 10.92 4.57
C LEU A 115 -19.48 12.44 4.76
N LEU A 116 -18.48 13.14 4.23
CA LEU A 116 -18.30 14.60 4.36
C LEU A 116 -18.84 15.40 3.18
N GLY A 117 -19.51 14.76 2.21
CA GLY A 117 -20.04 15.42 1.02
C GLY A 117 -18.95 15.98 0.09
N ALA A 118 -17.73 15.47 0.18
CA ALA A 118 -16.54 15.95 -0.51
C ALA A 118 -16.20 15.13 -1.77
N LEU A 119 -17.18 14.46 -2.38
CA LEU A 119 -16.97 13.82 -3.68
C LEU A 119 -16.76 14.89 -4.77
N PRO A 120 -15.93 14.62 -5.80
CA PRO A 120 -15.59 15.62 -6.80
C PRO A 120 -16.83 16.05 -7.60
N PRO A 121 -16.94 17.34 -7.99
CA PRO A 121 -18.12 17.89 -8.68
C PRO A 121 -18.48 17.14 -9.97
N ARG A 122 -17.50 16.54 -10.66
CA ARG A 122 -17.70 15.78 -11.91
C ARG A 122 -18.59 14.56 -11.78
N VAL A 123 -18.80 14.03 -10.56
CA VAL A 123 -19.73 12.90 -10.32
C VAL A 123 -21.11 13.36 -9.83
N ALA A 124 -21.32 14.64 -9.53
CA ALA A 124 -22.56 15.15 -8.93
C ALA A 124 -23.81 14.90 -9.78
N GLY A 125 -23.65 14.77 -11.11
CA GLY A 125 -24.76 14.48 -12.04
C GLY A 125 -25.25 13.02 -12.01
N ILE A 126 -24.56 12.13 -11.31
CA ILE A 126 -24.93 10.70 -11.21
C ILE A 126 -25.90 10.52 -10.05
N ALA A 127 -27.15 10.14 -10.37
CA ALA A 127 -28.25 10.10 -9.40
C ALA A 127 -28.13 8.93 -8.41
N ASP A 128 -27.74 7.74 -8.88
CA ASP A 128 -27.59 6.57 -8.03
C ASP A 128 -26.34 6.71 -7.14
N PRO A 129 -26.45 6.59 -5.81
CA PRO A 129 -25.31 6.78 -4.90
C PRO A 129 -24.19 5.75 -5.12
N LEU A 130 -24.52 4.48 -5.38
CA LEU A 130 -23.52 3.43 -5.58
C LEU A 130 -22.78 3.61 -6.91
N GLU A 131 -23.51 3.96 -7.98
CA GLU A 131 -22.90 4.30 -9.26
C GLU A 131 -22.01 5.54 -9.16
N ARG A 132 -22.45 6.57 -8.43
CA ARG A 132 -21.67 7.78 -8.16
C ARG A 132 -20.39 7.47 -7.39
N TYR A 133 -20.47 6.63 -6.36
CA TYR A 133 -19.32 6.15 -5.59
C TYR A 133 -18.31 5.42 -6.48
N PHE A 134 -18.75 4.48 -7.31
CA PHE A 134 -17.87 3.76 -8.22
C PHE A 134 -17.36 4.61 -9.38
N ALA A 135 -18.11 5.61 -9.84
CA ALA A 135 -17.65 6.56 -10.85
C ALA A 135 -16.51 7.44 -10.30
N ALA A 136 -16.59 7.88 -9.04
CA ALA A 136 -15.48 8.58 -8.39
C ALA A 136 -14.22 7.68 -8.27
N ALA A 137 -14.41 6.39 -7.99
CA ALA A 137 -13.32 5.44 -7.80
C ALA A 137 -12.63 4.99 -9.10
N ARG A 138 -13.38 4.76 -10.18
CA ARG A 138 -12.91 4.07 -11.39
C ARG A 138 -13.03 4.90 -12.65
N GLY A 139 -13.73 6.02 -12.56
CA GLY A 139 -14.15 6.77 -13.74
C GLY A 139 -15.25 6.06 -14.54
N THR A 140 -15.69 6.75 -15.57
CA THR A 140 -16.57 6.25 -16.63
C THR A 140 -16.01 6.70 -17.98
N ASP A 141 -16.71 6.42 -19.09
CA ASP A 141 -16.30 6.92 -20.41
C ASP A 141 -16.23 8.45 -20.47
N THR A 142 -16.89 9.16 -19.54
CA THR A 142 -17.01 10.64 -19.53
C THR A 142 -16.54 11.29 -18.24
N VAL A 143 -16.22 10.52 -17.21
CA VAL A 143 -15.80 11.00 -15.89
C VAL A 143 -14.44 10.42 -15.54
N GLU A 144 -13.48 11.27 -15.23
CA GLU A 144 -12.16 10.85 -14.74
C GLU A 144 -12.24 10.37 -13.28
N PRO A 145 -11.54 9.29 -12.92
CA PRO A 145 -11.49 8.81 -11.53
C PRO A 145 -10.69 9.78 -10.65
N LEU A 146 -10.83 9.60 -9.33
CA LEU A 146 -9.90 10.18 -8.36
C LEU A 146 -8.50 9.59 -8.55
N GLU A 147 -7.49 10.37 -8.21
CA GLU A 147 -6.12 9.88 -8.13
C GLU A 147 -5.99 8.85 -7.01
N MET A 148 -5.06 7.92 -7.20
CA MET A 148 -4.78 6.87 -6.23
C MET A 148 -3.31 6.93 -5.83
N THR A 149 -3.04 6.89 -4.51
CA THR A 149 -1.69 6.85 -3.97
C THR A 149 -1.59 5.93 -2.75
N LYS A 150 -0.39 5.73 -2.24
CA LYS A 150 -0.11 4.86 -1.10
C LYS A 150 -0.74 5.35 0.20
N TRP A 151 -1.31 4.42 0.96
CA TRP A 151 -1.68 4.62 2.36
C TRP A 151 -0.42 4.46 3.21
N PHE A 152 0.27 5.57 3.45
CA PHE A 152 1.55 5.62 4.15
C PHE A 152 2.61 4.72 3.49
N ASP A 153 3.38 3.98 4.25
CA ASP A 153 4.39 3.02 3.79
C ASP A 153 3.84 1.58 3.67
N THR A 154 2.54 1.42 3.38
CA THR A 154 1.88 0.11 3.22
C THR A 154 1.66 -0.25 1.74
N ASN A 155 1.26 -1.51 1.48
CA ASN A 155 0.83 -1.95 0.15
C ASN A 155 -0.61 -1.55 -0.22
N TYR A 156 -1.33 -0.93 0.71
CA TYR A 156 -2.68 -0.44 0.46
C TYR A 156 -2.62 0.95 -0.20
N HIS A 157 -3.50 1.18 -1.17
CA HIS A 157 -3.63 2.47 -1.84
C HIS A 157 -5.02 3.05 -1.56
N TYR A 158 -5.07 4.35 -1.33
CA TYR A 158 -6.30 5.10 -1.14
C TYR A 158 -6.57 6.05 -2.31
N LEU A 159 -7.83 6.44 -2.45
CA LEU A 159 -8.25 7.47 -3.41
C LEU A 159 -8.09 8.86 -2.77
N VAL A 160 -7.37 9.73 -3.45
CA VAL A 160 -7.01 11.06 -2.95
C VAL A 160 -8.22 11.98 -3.06
N PRO A 161 -8.78 12.50 -1.95
CA PRO A 161 -9.85 13.49 -2.02
C PRO A 161 -9.37 14.77 -2.70
N GLU A 162 -10.23 15.37 -3.51
CA GLU A 162 -9.97 16.65 -4.19
C GLU A 162 -10.74 17.76 -3.48
N ILE A 163 -10.04 18.68 -2.85
CA ILE A 163 -10.63 19.80 -2.11
C ILE A 163 -10.41 21.10 -2.88
N GLU A 164 -11.45 21.55 -3.54
CA GLU A 164 -11.46 22.84 -4.25
C GLU A 164 -11.90 23.99 -3.32
N PRO A 165 -11.60 25.25 -3.65
CA PRO A 165 -12.09 26.40 -2.86
C PRO A 165 -13.62 26.45 -2.74
N GLY A 166 -14.34 25.89 -3.72
CA GLY A 166 -15.80 25.80 -3.75
C GLY A 166 -16.40 24.52 -3.15
N THR A 167 -15.59 23.59 -2.64
CA THR A 167 -16.10 22.35 -2.02
C THR A 167 -16.96 22.70 -0.82
N ALA A 168 -18.24 22.33 -0.87
CA ALA A 168 -19.19 22.51 0.23
C ALA A 168 -19.30 21.21 1.01
N PHE A 169 -18.77 21.18 2.23
CA PHE A 169 -18.87 20.02 3.11
C PHE A 169 -20.28 19.84 3.67
N SER A 170 -20.75 18.60 3.74
CA SER A 170 -22.03 18.21 4.31
C SER A 170 -21.94 16.81 4.91
N LEU A 171 -22.72 16.53 5.95
CA LEU A 171 -22.65 15.26 6.68
C LEU A 171 -23.64 14.23 6.14
N HIS A 172 -23.13 13.06 5.69
CA HIS A 172 -23.90 11.92 5.17
C HIS A 172 -23.56 10.63 5.94
N PRO A 173 -24.02 10.44 7.19
CA PRO A 173 -23.59 9.37 8.07
C PRO A 173 -24.42 8.08 7.94
N GLU A 174 -25.30 7.97 6.96
CA GLU A 174 -26.31 6.93 6.84
C GLU A 174 -25.71 5.52 6.80
N LYS A 175 -24.60 5.32 6.04
CA LYS A 175 -23.86 4.07 5.96
C LYS A 175 -23.30 3.67 7.33
N LEU A 176 -22.56 4.56 7.98
CA LEU A 176 -21.93 4.31 9.28
C LEU A 176 -22.97 4.02 10.38
N LEU A 177 -24.06 4.79 10.40
CA LEU A 177 -25.16 4.58 11.35
C LEU A 177 -25.92 3.27 11.08
N ALA A 178 -26.02 2.84 9.83
CA ALA A 178 -26.64 1.55 9.49
C ALA A 178 -25.76 0.38 9.97
N GLU A 179 -24.45 0.44 9.73
CA GLU A 179 -23.48 -0.58 10.18
C GLU A 179 -23.39 -0.65 11.73
N LEU A 180 -23.45 0.50 12.41
CA LEU A 180 -23.53 0.54 13.87
C LEU A 180 -24.80 -0.14 14.40
N ARG A 181 -25.97 0.18 13.84
CA ARG A 181 -27.25 -0.45 14.24
C ARG A 181 -27.24 -1.96 13.98
N GLU A 182 -26.74 -2.39 12.81
CA GLU A 182 -26.58 -3.81 12.48
C GLU A 182 -25.76 -4.54 13.57
N ALA A 183 -24.65 -3.98 14.01
CA ALA A 183 -23.81 -4.57 15.03
C ALA A 183 -24.48 -4.60 16.42
N LEU A 184 -25.16 -3.50 16.81
CA LEU A 184 -25.87 -3.42 18.10
C LEU A 184 -27.05 -4.40 18.16
N GLU A 185 -27.79 -4.59 17.05
CA GLU A 185 -28.87 -5.58 16.94
C GLU A 185 -28.35 -7.01 17.10
N LEU A 186 -27.12 -7.27 16.66
CA LEU A 186 -26.43 -8.55 16.87
C LEU A 186 -25.86 -8.68 18.31
N GLY A 187 -26.03 -7.68 19.16
CA GLY A 187 -25.50 -7.65 20.53
C GLY A 187 -23.97 -7.57 20.58
N VAL A 188 -23.37 -6.92 19.62
CA VAL A 188 -21.92 -6.69 19.54
C VAL A 188 -21.56 -5.40 20.27
N PRO A 189 -20.49 -5.38 21.13
CA PRO A 189 -19.98 -4.13 21.74
C PRO A 189 -19.25 -3.29 20.67
N ALA A 190 -20.05 -2.60 19.84
CA ALA A 190 -19.58 -1.91 18.65
C ALA A 190 -18.91 -0.58 18.94
N ARG A 191 -17.77 -0.33 18.29
CA ARG A 191 -17.05 0.94 18.27
C ARG A 191 -16.95 1.43 16.82
N PRO A 192 -17.72 2.47 16.42
CA PRO A 192 -17.57 3.11 15.11
C PRO A 192 -16.15 3.62 14.87
N VAL A 193 -15.65 3.46 13.67
CA VAL A 193 -14.34 3.93 13.21
C VAL A 193 -14.53 4.94 12.09
N VAL A 194 -13.85 6.07 12.19
CA VAL A 194 -13.83 7.14 11.17
C VAL A 194 -12.40 7.64 10.96
N ILE A 195 -12.07 8.03 9.75
CA ILE A 195 -10.82 8.76 9.49
C ILE A 195 -10.92 10.14 10.14
N GLY A 196 -9.86 10.56 10.81
CA GLY A 196 -9.83 11.85 11.48
C GLY A 196 -9.70 13.03 10.51
N PRO A 197 -10.17 14.22 10.92
CA PRO A 197 -10.23 15.39 10.04
C PRO A 197 -8.83 15.86 9.60
N ILE A 198 -7.81 15.68 10.44
CA ILE A 198 -6.44 16.07 10.10
C ILE A 198 -5.86 15.14 9.06
N THR A 199 -5.98 13.82 9.23
CA THR A 199 -5.55 12.83 8.25
C THR A 199 -6.30 13.01 6.93
N PHE A 200 -7.62 13.21 6.96
CA PHE A 200 -8.42 13.40 5.76
C PHE A 200 -7.92 14.60 4.93
N LEU A 201 -7.68 15.74 5.58
CA LEU A 201 -7.25 16.96 4.88
C LEU A 201 -5.76 16.92 4.48
N LYS A 202 -4.87 16.38 5.32
CA LYS A 202 -3.45 16.29 4.95
C LYS A 202 -3.19 15.34 3.77
N LEU A 203 -4.03 14.33 3.62
CA LEU A 203 -3.94 13.38 2.50
C LEU A 203 -4.80 13.77 1.29
N ALA A 204 -5.48 14.91 1.34
CA ALA A 204 -6.25 15.44 0.21
C ALA A 204 -5.40 16.37 -0.67
N LYS A 205 -5.69 16.43 -1.96
CA LYS A 205 -5.19 17.47 -2.87
C LYS A 205 -6.10 18.69 -2.83
N ALA A 206 -5.50 19.88 -2.66
CA ALA A 206 -6.22 21.12 -2.70
C ALA A 206 -5.71 22.01 -3.85
N THR A 207 -6.62 22.68 -4.54
CA THR A 207 -6.29 23.73 -5.49
C THR A 207 -6.30 25.08 -4.77
N GLY A 208 -5.19 25.82 -4.85
CA GLY A 208 -5.11 27.18 -4.30
C GLY A 208 -4.70 27.30 -2.83
N GLY A 209 -4.05 26.28 -2.24
CA GLY A 209 -3.51 26.31 -0.89
C GLY A 209 -3.57 24.96 -0.18
N SER A 210 -3.26 24.92 1.12
CA SER A 210 -3.34 23.70 1.91
C SER A 210 -4.80 23.34 2.21
N ALA A 211 -5.18 22.06 2.01
CA ALA A 211 -6.49 21.55 2.40
C ALA A 211 -6.72 21.69 3.92
N LEU A 212 -5.66 21.65 4.72
CA LEU A 212 -5.74 21.78 6.17
C LEU A 212 -6.33 23.14 6.61
N ALA A 213 -6.25 24.17 5.78
CA ALA A 213 -6.89 25.46 6.03
C ALA A 213 -8.43 25.37 6.12
N ARG A 214 -9.02 24.27 5.60
CA ARG A 214 -10.47 24.01 5.65
C ARG A 214 -10.90 23.23 6.90
N LEU A 215 -9.98 22.94 7.84
CA LEU A 215 -10.26 22.13 9.02
C LEU A 215 -11.42 22.68 9.88
N ILE A 216 -11.48 24.00 10.04
CA ILE A 216 -12.54 24.64 10.82
C ILE A 216 -13.96 24.39 10.26
N GLU A 217 -14.08 24.11 8.97
CA GLU A 217 -15.37 23.79 8.33
C GLU A 217 -15.81 22.35 8.61
N LEU A 218 -14.86 21.43 8.88
CA LEU A 218 -15.15 20.05 9.21
C LEU A 218 -15.54 19.84 10.66
N LEU A 219 -15.01 20.65 11.60
CA LEU A 219 -15.24 20.44 13.03
C LEU A 219 -16.74 20.39 13.41
N PRO A 220 -17.63 21.29 12.91
CA PRO A 220 -19.07 21.18 13.17
C PRO A 220 -19.68 19.88 12.66
N LEU A 221 -19.20 19.35 11.53
CA LEU A 221 -19.69 18.09 10.96
C LEU A 221 -19.28 16.90 11.81
N TYR A 222 -18.01 16.86 12.27
CA TYR A 222 -17.56 15.82 13.19
C TYR A 222 -18.30 15.89 14.54
N ARG A 223 -18.56 17.07 15.08
CA ARG A 223 -19.38 17.21 16.30
C ARG A 223 -20.80 16.67 16.11
N GLU A 224 -21.43 16.99 14.98
CA GLU A 224 -22.76 16.45 14.66
C GLU A 224 -22.72 14.94 14.41
N LEU A 225 -21.66 14.42 13.78
CA LEU A 225 -21.44 12.98 13.62
C LEU A 225 -21.35 12.29 14.99
N LEU A 226 -20.53 12.82 15.90
CA LEU A 226 -20.39 12.29 17.26
C LEU A 226 -21.74 12.26 17.99
N ARG A 227 -22.51 13.35 17.89
CA ARG A 227 -23.85 13.42 18.48
C ARG A 227 -24.79 12.33 17.89
N ARG A 228 -24.80 12.13 16.57
CA ARG A 228 -25.62 11.10 15.94
C ARG A 228 -25.17 9.69 16.33
N LEU A 229 -23.88 9.45 16.48
CA LEU A 229 -23.34 8.17 16.96
C LEU A 229 -23.76 7.90 18.42
N ALA A 230 -23.70 8.90 19.30
CA ALA A 230 -24.18 8.76 20.67
C ALA A 230 -25.67 8.44 20.73
N VAL A 231 -26.50 9.15 19.96
CA VAL A 231 -27.94 8.89 19.86
C VAL A 231 -28.22 7.49 19.31
N ALA A 232 -27.39 6.98 18.40
CA ALA A 232 -27.48 5.63 17.86
C ALA A 232 -27.00 4.53 18.84
N GLY A 233 -26.41 4.91 20.01
CA GLY A 233 -26.00 3.99 21.06
C GLY A 233 -24.52 3.64 21.08
N ALA A 234 -23.66 4.36 20.36
CA ALA A 234 -22.23 4.19 20.46
C ALA A 234 -21.71 4.67 21.82
N GLU A 235 -21.00 3.81 22.56
CA GLU A 235 -20.31 4.18 23.80
C GLU A 235 -18.93 4.76 23.54
N TRP A 236 -18.24 4.26 22.53
CA TRP A 236 -16.92 4.70 22.06
C TRP A 236 -16.96 4.98 20.57
N VAL A 237 -16.11 5.89 20.11
CA VAL A 237 -15.77 6.11 18.70
C VAL A 237 -14.26 6.08 18.55
N GLN A 238 -13.76 5.43 17.52
CA GLN A 238 -12.36 5.48 17.11
C GLN A 238 -12.21 6.50 15.98
N ILE A 239 -11.26 7.42 16.15
CA ILE A 239 -10.87 8.40 15.13
C ILE A 239 -9.44 8.09 14.72
N ASP A 240 -9.26 7.66 13.46
CA ASP A 240 -7.97 7.24 12.91
C ASP A 240 -7.19 8.45 12.40
N GLU A 241 -6.07 8.75 13.06
CA GLU A 241 -5.15 9.84 12.70
C GLU A 241 -3.71 9.34 12.47
N PRO A 242 -3.50 8.42 11.52
CA PRO A 242 -2.15 7.92 11.24
C PRO A 242 -1.18 9.00 10.74
N VAL A 243 -1.66 10.11 10.18
CA VAL A 243 -0.80 11.22 9.78
C VAL A 243 -0.01 11.83 10.95
N LEU A 244 -0.45 11.61 12.19
CA LEU A 244 0.23 12.13 13.38
C LEU A 244 1.59 11.47 13.67
N VAL A 245 1.91 10.38 12.97
CA VAL A 245 3.24 9.74 13.06
C VAL A 245 4.22 10.22 11.99
N THR A 246 3.79 11.13 11.10
CA THR A 246 4.65 11.78 10.10
C THR A 246 5.32 13.04 10.68
N ASP A 247 6.17 13.69 9.89
CA ASP A 247 6.71 14.99 10.30
C ASP A 247 5.61 16.06 10.28
N LEU A 248 5.41 16.70 11.43
CA LEU A 248 4.43 17.77 11.62
C LEU A 248 5.14 19.07 11.99
N THR A 249 4.65 20.18 11.46
CA THR A 249 5.09 21.51 11.88
C THR A 249 4.50 21.85 13.26
N ALA A 250 5.06 22.87 13.91
CA ALA A 250 4.53 23.34 15.20
C ALA A 250 3.06 23.82 15.08
N GLU A 251 2.74 24.49 13.99
CA GLU A 251 1.37 24.94 13.70
C GLU A 251 0.41 23.77 13.51
N GLU A 252 0.85 22.69 12.86
CA GLU A 252 0.04 21.48 12.71
C GLU A 252 -0.19 20.76 14.05
N ILE A 253 0.80 20.74 14.94
CA ILE A 253 0.65 20.21 16.29
C ILE A 253 -0.36 21.04 17.11
N ASP A 254 -0.31 22.36 17.00
CA ASP A 254 -1.32 23.24 17.62
C ASP A 254 -2.73 22.96 17.08
N LEU A 255 -2.86 22.68 15.78
CA LEU A 255 -4.13 22.28 15.18
C LEU A 255 -4.64 20.93 15.73
N VAL A 256 -3.76 19.96 16.00
CA VAL A 256 -4.13 18.71 16.67
C VAL A 256 -4.77 19.00 18.01
N GLN A 257 -4.12 19.79 18.84
CA GLN A 257 -4.64 20.15 20.17
C GLN A 257 -6.01 20.82 20.08
N VAL A 258 -6.13 21.88 19.28
CA VAL A 258 -7.39 22.64 19.12
C VAL A 258 -8.51 21.75 18.59
N THR A 259 -8.22 20.88 17.60
CA THR A 259 -9.19 19.95 17.02
C THR A 259 -9.77 19.02 18.09
N TYR A 260 -8.91 18.38 18.87
CA TYR A 260 -9.37 17.39 19.84
C TYR A 260 -9.88 18.00 21.15
N GLU A 261 -9.51 19.24 21.49
CA GLU A 261 -10.22 20.03 22.51
C GLU A 261 -11.66 20.30 22.07
N GLU A 262 -11.87 20.80 20.85
CA GLU A 262 -13.20 21.13 20.30
C GLU A 262 -14.11 19.89 20.17
N LEU A 263 -13.57 18.74 19.73
CA LEU A 263 -14.33 17.51 19.65
C LEU A 263 -14.66 16.92 21.03
N ALA A 264 -13.73 17.02 21.97
CA ALA A 264 -13.92 16.55 23.34
C ALA A 264 -14.93 17.40 24.13
N ASP A 265 -15.06 18.68 23.80
CA ASP A 265 -16.03 19.61 24.44
C ASP A 265 -17.48 19.42 23.91
N ALA A 266 -17.72 18.54 22.93
CA ALA A 266 -19.07 18.26 22.45
C ALA A 266 -19.92 17.62 23.56
N ALA A 267 -21.10 18.20 23.84
CA ALA A 267 -21.92 17.85 25.02
C ALA A 267 -22.53 16.43 24.96
N GLU A 268 -22.88 15.97 23.75
CA GLU A 268 -23.51 14.66 23.51
C GLU A 268 -22.64 13.88 22.54
N ARG A 269 -21.71 13.08 23.04
CA ARG A 269 -20.79 12.29 22.24
C ARG A 269 -20.42 10.96 22.88
N PRO A 270 -19.97 9.97 22.14
CA PRO A 270 -19.28 8.80 22.68
C PRO A 270 -17.93 9.21 23.30
N ALA A 271 -17.31 8.33 24.08
CA ALA A 271 -15.90 8.45 24.41
C ALA A 271 -15.04 8.39 23.11
N ILE A 272 -14.04 9.26 23.03
CA ILE A 272 -13.17 9.35 21.84
C ILE A 272 -11.88 8.59 22.09
N LEU A 273 -11.59 7.63 21.20
CA LEU A 273 -10.31 6.96 21.05
C LEU A 273 -9.63 7.51 19.79
N VAL A 274 -8.51 8.21 19.94
CA VAL A 274 -7.68 8.60 18.79
C VAL A 274 -6.66 7.50 18.52
N ALA A 275 -6.67 6.93 17.31
CA ALA A 275 -5.75 5.88 16.93
C ALA A 275 -4.65 6.41 16.00
N THR A 276 -3.40 6.33 16.49
CA THR A 276 -2.20 6.56 15.71
C THR A 276 -1.48 5.23 15.52
N TYR A 277 -1.10 4.93 14.29
CA TYR A 277 -0.44 3.68 13.95
C TYR A 277 0.63 3.91 12.88
N PHE A 278 1.49 2.91 12.65
CA PHE A 278 2.66 2.91 11.75
C PHE A 278 3.91 3.62 12.30
N GLY A 279 3.86 4.21 13.48
CA GLY A 279 4.99 4.91 14.06
C GLY A 279 4.67 5.53 15.41
N GLN A 280 5.58 6.37 15.87
CA GLN A 280 5.44 7.12 17.11
C GLN A 280 4.92 8.55 16.82
N PRO A 281 3.87 9.03 17.51
CA PRO A 281 3.29 10.37 17.26
C PRO A 281 4.07 11.53 17.89
N ASP A 282 5.19 11.31 18.59
CA ASP A 282 6.10 12.33 19.16
C ASP A 282 5.38 13.50 19.85
N ALA A 283 5.58 14.73 19.35
CA ALA A 283 4.97 15.93 19.92
C ALA A 283 3.43 15.94 19.82
N ALA A 284 2.84 15.27 18.83
CA ALA A 284 1.39 15.14 18.72
C ALA A 284 0.78 14.32 19.86
N LEU A 285 1.55 13.38 20.46
CA LEU A 285 1.10 12.65 21.65
C LEU A 285 0.87 13.58 22.84
N ALA A 286 1.77 14.54 23.08
CA ALA A 286 1.63 15.52 24.14
C ALA A 286 0.42 16.43 23.90
N ALA A 287 0.19 16.84 22.65
CA ALA A 287 -0.99 17.62 22.27
C ALA A 287 -2.28 16.84 22.56
N LEU A 288 -2.41 15.58 22.14
CA LEU A 288 -3.57 14.72 22.44
C LEU A 288 -3.75 14.49 23.95
N ALA A 289 -2.65 14.28 24.67
CA ALA A 289 -2.67 14.05 26.11
C ALA A 289 -3.28 15.23 26.88
N SER A 290 -3.08 16.47 26.41
CA SER A 290 -3.59 17.70 27.04
C SER A 290 -5.09 17.93 26.83
N THR A 291 -5.73 17.21 25.88
CA THR A 291 -7.15 17.38 25.53
C THR A 291 -8.09 16.53 26.38
N GLY A 292 -9.39 16.74 26.24
CA GLY A 292 -10.44 16.01 26.97
C GLY A 292 -10.82 14.64 26.36
N ILE A 293 -10.10 14.08 25.40
CA ILE A 293 -10.36 12.74 24.85
C ILE A 293 -10.11 11.64 25.89
N GLU A 294 -10.80 10.51 25.77
CA GLU A 294 -10.74 9.44 26.76
C GLU A 294 -9.66 8.40 26.50
N GLY A 295 -9.22 8.23 25.26
CA GLY A 295 -8.23 7.19 24.92
C GLY A 295 -7.33 7.51 23.73
N VAL A 296 -6.17 6.86 23.71
CA VAL A 296 -5.22 6.89 22.60
C VAL A 296 -4.77 5.46 22.30
N ALA A 297 -4.74 5.09 21.01
CA ALA A 297 -4.15 3.84 20.54
C ALA A 297 -2.76 4.10 19.94
N LEU A 298 -1.75 3.35 20.40
CA LEU A 298 -0.36 3.46 19.97
C LEU A 298 0.19 2.15 19.44
N ASP A 299 1.08 2.22 18.46
CA ASP A 299 1.77 1.10 17.84
C ASP A 299 3.10 0.80 18.53
N PHE A 300 3.13 -0.21 19.40
CA PHE A 300 4.35 -0.63 20.10
C PHE A 300 5.20 -1.63 19.27
N THR A 301 4.76 -1.99 18.09
CA THR A 301 5.56 -2.83 17.15
C THR A 301 6.41 -1.97 16.23
N ALA A 302 5.99 -0.73 15.95
CA ALA A 302 6.71 0.27 15.15
C ALA A 302 7.49 1.29 16.00
N GLY A 303 7.81 0.98 17.25
CA GLY A 303 8.75 1.75 18.07
C GLY A 303 8.15 2.82 18.98
N ALA A 304 6.85 2.77 19.31
CA ALA A 304 6.29 3.66 20.29
C ALA A 304 7.07 3.58 21.64
N ASP A 305 7.46 4.75 22.16
CA ASP A 305 8.24 4.84 23.40
C ASP A 305 7.34 4.60 24.61
N VAL A 306 7.63 3.52 25.36
CA VAL A 306 6.94 3.19 26.60
C VAL A 306 7.03 4.32 27.61
N SER A 307 8.13 5.09 27.64
CA SER A 307 8.29 6.20 28.57
C SER A 307 7.40 7.40 28.25
N ALA A 308 7.03 7.62 26.98
CA ALA A 308 6.13 8.69 26.54
C ALA A 308 4.69 8.50 27.02
N VAL A 309 4.32 7.26 27.39
CA VAL A 309 2.97 6.90 27.86
C VAL A 309 2.60 7.59 29.18
N ALA A 310 3.58 7.99 29.99
CA ALA A 310 3.33 8.72 31.23
C ALA A 310 2.50 10.02 31.01
N ALA A 311 2.57 10.62 29.82
CA ALA A 311 1.73 11.76 29.44
C ALA A 311 0.23 11.41 29.38
N LEU A 312 -0.12 10.11 29.22
CA LEU A 312 -1.48 9.59 29.10
C LEU A 312 -2.05 9.09 30.44
N ALA A 313 -1.48 9.46 31.59
CA ALA A 313 -1.80 8.90 32.91
C ALA A 313 -3.31 8.88 33.27
N GLY A 314 -4.12 9.79 32.73
CA GLY A 314 -5.57 9.83 32.95
C GLY A 314 -6.44 9.20 31.83
N LYS A 315 -5.84 8.58 30.81
CA LYS A 315 -6.52 8.09 29.62
C LYS A 315 -6.48 6.56 29.50
N VAL A 316 -7.37 6.00 28.69
CA VAL A 316 -7.29 4.61 28.25
C VAL A 316 -6.19 4.51 27.18
N LEU A 317 -5.19 3.68 27.43
CA LEU A 317 -4.18 3.32 26.47
C LEU A 317 -4.60 2.04 25.75
N VAL A 318 -4.78 2.11 24.44
CA VAL A 318 -4.93 0.92 23.58
C VAL A 318 -3.55 0.54 23.06
N ALA A 319 -2.99 -0.53 23.64
CA ALA A 319 -1.62 -0.96 23.37
C ALA A 319 -1.56 -1.93 22.17
N GLY A 320 -1.11 -1.44 21.04
CA GLY A 320 -0.89 -2.21 19.81
C GLY A 320 0.38 -3.05 19.90
N VAL A 321 0.33 -4.17 20.61
CA VAL A 321 1.47 -5.08 20.82
C VAL A 321 1.45 -6.30 19.90
N VAL A 322 0.37 -6.51 19.16
CA VAL A 322 0.24 -7.56 18.13
C VAL A 322 0.38 -6.91 16.76
N ASP A 323 1.42 -7.27 16.02
CA ASP A 323 1.73 -6.66 14.72
C ASP A 323 0.61 -6.90 13.69
N GLY A 324 -0.04 -5.81 13.23
CA GLY A 324 -1.10 -5.83 12.22
C GLY A 324 -0.61 -5.75 10.77
N ARG A 325 0.70 -5.58 10.53
CA ARG A 325 1.30 -5.40 9.18
C ARG A 325 2.04 -6.62 8.68
N ASN A 326 2.50 -7.51 9.57
CA ASN A 326 3.28 -8.68 9.22
C ASN A 326 2.58 -9.97 9.69
N VAL A 327 3.01 -11.09 9.18
CA VAL A 327 2.35 -12.40 9.36
C VAL A 327 3.00 -13.29 10.42
N TRP A 328 3.97 -12.77 11.17
CA TRP A 328 4.65 -13.55 12.19
C TRP A 328 3.81 -13.67 13.44
N ARG A 329 3.93 -14.85 14.08
CA ARG A 329 3.34 -15.11 15.39
C ARG A 329 3.97 -14.20 16.43
N THR A 330 3.14 -13.57 17.27
CA THR A 330 3.59 -12.64 18.30
C THR A 330 4.41 -13.36 19.38
N ASP A 331 5.52 -12.77 19.80
CA ASP A 331 6.23 -13.19 21.01
C ASP A 331 5.41 -12.73 22.23
N LEU A 332 4.57 -13.64 22.76
CA LEU A 332 3.64 -13.33 23.85
C LEU A 332 4.38 -12.95 25.15
N ASP A 333 5.57 -13.51 25.42
CA ASP A 333 6.35 -13.14 26.61
C ASP A 333 6.83 -11.69 26.52
N ARG A 334 7.34 -11.29 25.36
CA ARG A 334 7.76 -9.91 25.11
C ARG A 334 6.56 -8.96 25.18
N ALA A 335 5.45 -9.31 24.57
CA ALA A 335 4.24 -8.51 24.60
C ALA A 335 3.69 -8.33 26.02
N LEU A 336 3.65 -9.39 26.83
CA LEU A 336 3.25 -9.32 28.25
C LEU A 336 4.20 -8.47 29.08
N THR A 337 5.50 -8.52 28.82
CA THR A 337 6.49 -7.66 29.47
C THR A 337 6.23 -6.18 29.16
N THR A 338 6.01 -5.84 27.88
CA THR A 338 5.64 -4.49 27.45
C THR A 338 4.36 -4.03 28.15
N LEU A 339 3.30 -4.85 28.10
CA LEU A 339 2.02 -4.54 28.75
C LEU A 339 2.15 -4.33 30.25
N GLY A 340 2.97 -5.14 30.94
CA GLY A 340 3.27 -4.97 32.36
C GLY A 340 3.88 -3.60 32.68
N THR A 341 4.86 -3.16 31.86
CA THR A 341 5.47 -1.84 32.00
C THR A 341 4.46 -0.71 31.74
N LEU A 342 3.59 -0.88 30.74
CA LEU A 342 2.55 0.12 30.43
C LEU A 342 1.53 0.28 31.55
N LEU A 343 1.20 -0.78 32.27
CA LEU A 343 0.29 -0.70 33.44
C LEU A 343 0.86 0.10 34.61
N GLU A 344 2.18 0.28 34.69
CA GLU A 344 2.81 1.14 35.71
C GLU A 344 2.61 2.62 35.41
N SER A 345 2.34 2.99 34.14
CA SER A 345 2.30 4.36 33.65
C SER A 345 0.90 4.84 33.25
N ALA A 346 0.00 3.94 32.83
CA ALA A 346 -1.34 4.26 32.34
C ALA A 346 -2.42 3.81 33.34
N ALA A 347 -3.50 4.58 33.48
CA ALA A 347 -4.62 4.25 34.35
C ALA A 347 -5.39 2.99 33.90
N HIS A 348 -5.41 2.73 32.60
CA HIS A 348 -6.03 1.56 31.99
C HIS A 348 -5.32 1.20 30.68
N VAL A 349 -5.02 -0.09 30.50
CA VAL A 349 -4.40 -0.63 29.29
C VAL A 349 -5.32 -1.66 28.66
N ALA A 350 -5.68 -1.44 27.39
CA ALA A 350 -6.37 -2.41 26.53
C ALA A 350 -5.39 -3.01 25.53
N VAL A 351 -5.44 -4.33 25.34
CA VAL A 351 -4.60 -5.03 24.37
C VAL A 351 -5.19 -4.92 22.97
N SER A 352 -4.36 -4.64 21.97
CA SER A 352 -4.81 -4.49 20.59
C SER A 352 -3.76 -4.96 19.57
N THR A 353 -4.20 -5.02 18.30
CA THR A 353 -3.31 -5.00 17.15
C THR A 353 -2.71 -3.60 16.96
N SER A 354 -1.50 -3.55 16.40
CA SER A 354 -0.75 -2.31 16.19
C SER A 354 -1.42 -1.35 15.19
N CYS A 355 -2.10 -1.92 14.20
CA CYS A 355 -2.94 -1.21 13.22
C CYS A 355 -4.09 -2.13 12.78
N SER A 356 -4.87 -1.69 11.78
CA SER A 356 -5.89 -2.52 11.15
C SER A 356 -5.28 -3.81 10.55
N LEU A 357 -5.93 -4.95 10.77
CA LEU A 357 -5.58 -6.22 10.12
C LEU A 357 -5.87 -6.26 8.61
N LEU A 358 -6.30 -5.14 8.02
CA LEU A 358 -6.45 -4.97 6.57
C LEU A 358 -5.18 -5.36 5.79
N HIS A 359 -4.01 -5.21 6.42
CA HIS A 359 -2.70 -5.40 5.80
C HIS A 359 -2.19 -6.85 5.83
N VAL A 360 -2.91 -7.77 6.46
CA VAL A 360 -2.55 -9.19 6.55
C VAL A 360 -3.66 -10.08 5.97
N PRO A 361 -3.33 -11.33 5.57
CA PRO A 361 -4.35 -12.28 5.10
C PRO A 361 -5.36 -12.63 6.20
N TYR A 362 -6.52 -13.11 5.79
CA TYR A 362 -7.64 -13.35 6.70
C TYR A 362 -7.37 -14.45 7.75
N THR A 363 -6.97 -15.66 7.33
CA THR A 363 -6.74 -16.79 8.23
C THR A 363 -5.80 -17.86 7.64
N LEU A 364 -4.98 -18.48 8.49
CA LEU A 364 -4.15 -19.62 8.16
C LEU A 364 -4.94 -20.92 7.93
N ALA A 365 -6.18 -21.00 8.38
CA ALA A 365 -7.00 -22.19 8.21
C ALA A 365 -7.23 -22.57 6.73
N ALA A 366 -7.14 -21.57 5.83
CA ALA A 366 -7.26 -21.77 4.39
C ALA A 366 -5.96 -22.17 3.68
N GLU A 367 -4.82 -22.21 4.39
CA GLU A 367 -3.49 -22.54 3.86
C GLU A 367 -3.17 -24.01 4.11
N THR A 368 -3.43 -24.85 3.10
CA THR A 368 -3.25 -26.30 3.22
C THR A 368 -1.91 -26.79 2.68
N GLY A 369 -1.27 -26.02 1.80
CA GLY A 369 -0.01 -26.37 1.13
C GLY A 369 1.26 -25.85 1.81
N LEU A 370 1.16 -25.08 2.89
CA LEU A 370 2.33 -24.58 3.60
C LEU A 370 3.01 -25.70 4.42
N ASP A 371 4.35 -25.67 4.43
CA ASP A 371 5.16 -26.48 5.35
C ASP A 371 4.65 -26.32 6.79
N GLU A 372 4.41 -27.43 7.49
CA GLU A 372 3.77 -27.45 8.82
C GLU A 372 4.60 -26.67 9.85
N ARG A 373 5.94 -26.76 9.78
CA ARG A 373 6.84 -26.01 10.64
C ARG A 373 6.73 -24.51 10.36
N LEU A 374 6.79 -24.09 9.09
CA LEU A 374 6.60 -22.69 8.71
C LEU A 374 5.23 -22.18 9.17
N ARG A 375 4.17 -22.96 8.94
CA ARG A 375 2.82 -22.59 9.36
C ARG A 375 2.71 -22.32 10.86
N SER A 376 3.46 -23.04 11.69
CA SER A 376 3.48 -22.83 13.14
C SER A 376 4.10 -21.49 13.57
N TRP A 377 4.88 -20.84 12.71
CA TRP A 377 5.51 -19.52 12.96
C TRP A 377 4.63 -18.35 12.58
N LEU A 378 3.51 -18.60 11.90
CA LEU A 378 2.67 -17.59 11.29
C LEU A 378 1.40 -17.33 12.11
N ALA A 379 0.88 -16.10 11.99
CA ALA A 379 -0.43 -15.67 12.46
C ALA A 379 -1.01 -14.67 11.45
N PHE A 380 -2.16 -15.01 10.84
CA PHE A 380 -2.93 -14.11 9.99
C PHE A 380 -4.00 -13.38 10.82
N GLY A 381 -4.93 -12.68 10.19
CA GLY A 381 -5.90 -11.85 10.91
C GLY A 381 -6.66 -12.57 12.03
N ALA A 382 -7.23 -13.74 11.76
CA ALA A 382 -7.99 -14.49 12.76
C ALA A 382 -7.10 -14.99 13.92
N GLU A 383 -5.89 -15.44 13.60
CA GLU A 383 -4.93 -15.93 14.61
C GLU A 383 -4.41 -14.76 15.46
N LYS A 384 -4.20 -13.56 14.88
CA LYS A 384 -3.82 -12.35 15.62
C LYS A 384 -4.92 -11.85 16.57
N VAL A 385 -6.18 -12.00 16.18
CA VAL A 385 -7.32 -11.74 17.09
C VAL A 385 -7.25 -12.68 18.31
N ALA A 386 -6.91 -13.96 18.10
CA ALA A 386 -6.75 -14.91 19.20
C ALA A 386 -5.55 -14.53 20.09
N GLU A 387 -4.42 -14.06 19.52
CA GLU A 387 -3.26 -13.58 20.28
C GLU A 387 -3.61 -12.35 21.16
N VAL A 388 -4.39 -11.40 20.65
CA VAL A 388 -4.91 -10.25 21.42
C VAL A 388 -5.70 -10.75 22.63
N ARG A 389 -6.59 -11.74 22.43
CA ARG A 389 -7.40 -12.28 23.52
C ARG A 389 -6.56 -13.02 24.56
N LEU A 390 -5.57 -13.80 24.12
CA LEU A 390 -4.63 -14.48 25.03
C LEU A 390 -3.86 -13.49 25.90
N LEU A 391 -3.31 -12.44 25.29
CA LEU A 391 -2.59 -11.40 26.02
C LEU A 391 -3.48 -10.68 27.02
N ALA A 392 -4.71 -10.33 26.66
CA ALA A 392 -5.67 -9.73 27.59
C ALA A 392 -6.04 -10.67 28.76
N THR A 393 -6.15 -11.97 28.48
CA THR A 393 -6.38 -12.99 29.50
C THR A 393 -5.17 -13.11 30.44
N GLY A 394 -3.95 -13.21 29.88
CA GLY A 394 -2.72 -13.24 30.66
C GLY A 394 -2.51 -12.00 31.53
N LEU A 395 -2.88 -10.83 31.01
CA LEU A 395 -2.78 -9.56 31.73
C LEU A 395 -3.77 -9.49 32.91
N SER A 396 -5.00 -9.96 32.73
CA SER A 396 -6.09 -9.84 33.71
C SER A 396 -6.15 -11.01 34.72
N GLN A 397 -5.75 -12.21 34.32
CA GLN A 397 -5.89 -13.43 35.11
C GLN A 397 -4.54 -14.06 35.50
N GLY A 398 -3.44 -13.51 34.99
CA GLY A 398 -2.09 -14.04 35.17
C GLY A 398 -1.69 -15.04 34.08
N THR A 399 -0.38 -15.24 33.93
CA THR A 399 0.22 -16.09 32.90
C THR A 399 -0.12 -17.59 33.06
N ASP A 400 -0.49 -18.03 34.26
CA ASP A 400 -0.91 -19.41 34.50
C ASP A 400 -2.21 -19.76 33.73
N ALA A 401 -3.07 -18.78 33.51
CA ALA A 401 -4.33 -18.96 32.79
C ALA A 401 -4.14 -19.26 31.28
N ILE A 402 -2.96 -18.96 30.75
CA ILE A 402 -2.57 -19.16 29.34
C ILE A 402 -1.27 -19.95 29.19
N ALA A 403 -0.90 -20.72 30.20
CA ALA A 403 0.40 -21.42 30.27
C ALA A 403 0.61 -22.41 29.11
N ALA A 404 -0.44 -23.07 28.64
CA ALA A 404 -0.37 -24.02 27.54
C ALA A 404 -0.07 -23.30 26.20
N GLU A 405 -0.77 -22.21 25.93
CA GLU A 405 -0.60 -21.40 24.73
C GLU A 405 0.79 -20.71 24.73
N LEU A 406 1.24 -20.20 25.88
CA LEU A 406 2.60 -19.67 26.03
C LEU A 406 3.66 -20.74 25.70
N ALA A 407 3.48 -21.97 26.19
CA ALA A 407 4.41 -23.05 25.88
C ALA A 407 4.44 -23.41 24.40
N GLU A 408 3.28 -23.42 23.74
CA GLU A 408 3.16 -23.63 22.28
C GLU A 408 3.87 -22.52 21.48
N VAL A 409 3.63 -21.25 21.81
CA VAL A 409 4.26 -20.10 21.13
C VAL A 409 5.79 -20.14 21.34
N ARG A 410 6.26 -20.38 22.57
CA ARG A 410 7.69 -20.52 22.86
C ARG A 410 8.35 -21.64 22.03
N ALA A 411 7.68 -22.79 21.88
CA ALA A 411 8.15 -23.88 21.05
C ALA A 411 8.22 -23.49 19.56
N ALA A 412 7.21 -22.82 19.04
CA ALA A 412 7.19 -22.32 17.66
C ALA A 412 8.32 -21.33 17.39
N LEU A 413 8.51 -20.35 18.27
CA LEU A 413 9.58 -19.34 18.15
C LEU A 413 10.98 -20.00 18.30
N ALA A 414 11.15 -20.96 19.19
CA ALA A 414 12.39 -21.73 19.32
C ALA A 414 12.68 -22.56 18.06
N SER A 415 11.65 -23.21 17.52
CA SER A 415 11.71 -23.95 16.25
C SER A 415 12.15 -23.02 15.09
N ARG A 416 11.60 -21.82 15.01
CA ARG A 416 11.98 -20.82 14.01
C ARG A 416 13.45 -20.42 14.16
N ARG A 417 13.87 -19.99 15.34
CA ARG A 417 15.25 -19.58 15.62
C ARG A 417 16.30 -20.65 15.30
N SER A 418 15.96 -21.92 15.42
CA SER A 418 16.86 -23.05 15.16
C SER A 418 16.77 -23.62 13.74
N ASP A 419 15.90 -23.10 12.88
CA ASP A 419 15.73 -23.64 11.53
C ASP A 419 16.93 -23.28 10.65
N PRO A 420 17.61 -24.27 10.02
CA PRO A 420 18.79 -24.01 9.21
C PRO A 420 18.51 -23.16 7.95
N ARG A 421 17.26 -23.05 7.52
CA ARG A 421 16.85 -22.20 6.38
C ARG A 421 16.97 -20.71 6.70
N LEU A 422 16.95 -20.32 8.01
CA LEU A 422 17.13 -18.93 8.42
C LEU A 422 18.57 -18.44 8.23
N ASN A 423 19.53 -19.34 8.31
CA ASN A 423 20.95 -19.01 8.26
C ASN A 423 21.66 -19.97 7.28
N ASN A 424 21.68 -19.60 6.00
CA ASN A 424 22.40 -20.35 4.97
C ASN A 424 23.88 -19.95 4.95
N PRO A 425 24.83 -20.84 5.38
CA PRO A 425 26.24 -20.50 5.44
C PRO A 425 26.83 -20.06 4.10
N ARG A 426 26.32 -20.58 2.98
CA ARG A 426 26.81 -20.21 1.64
C ARG A 426 26.44 -18.76 1.30
N VAL A 427 25.18 -18.37 1.57
CA VAL A 427 24.72 -16.99 1.36
C VAL A 427 25.49 -16.02 2.25
N ARG A 428 25.65 -16.36 3.53
CA ARG A 428 26.38 -15.53 4.49
C ARG A 428 27.86 -15.36 4.09
N ALA A 429 28.51 -16.45 3.67
CA ALA A 429 29.90 -16.41 3.19
C ALA A 429 30.04 -15.59 1.89
N ALA A 430 29.10 -15.77 0.93
CA ALA A 430 29.11 -15.01 -0.31
C ALA A 430 28.95 -13.48 -0.07
N LEU A 431 28.03 -13.10 0.82
CA LEU A 431 27.87 -11.68 1.20
C LEU A 431 29.10 -11.12 1.92
N ALA A 432 29.72 -11.90 2.78
CA ALA A 432 30.93 -11.48 3.50
C ALA A 432 32.16 -11.34 2.58
N ALA A 433 32.18 -12.07 1.47
CA ALA A 433 33.24 -11.98 0.46
C ALA A 433 33.12 -10.78 -0.49
N LEU A 434 31.99 -10.05 -0.47
CA LEU A 434 31.78 -8.89 -1.35
C LEU A 434 32.62 -7.70 -0.89
N GLY A 435 33.52 -7.24 -1.76
CA GLY A 435 34.27 -6.00 -1.58
C GLY A 435 33.50 -4.76 -2.06
N PRO A 436 34.05 -3.57 -1.85
CA PRO A 436 33.42 -2.31 -2.27
C PRO A 436 33.18 -2.22 -3.80
N GLU A 437 33.96 -2.97 -4.60
CA GLU A 437 33.85 -3.04 -6.06
C GLU A 437 32.57 -3.76 -6.51
N ALA A 438 31.98 -4.62 -5.66
CA ALA A 438 30.78 -5.40 -6.01
C ALA A 438 29.54 -4.55 -6.32
N THR A 439 29.58 -3.26 -6.00
CA THR A 439 28.48 -2.29 -6.26
C THR A 439 28.92 -1.19 -7.24
N ARG A 440 29.98 -1.39 -8.02
CA ARG A 440 30.54 -0.36 -8.90
C ARG A 440 30.63 -0.85 -10.34
N ARG A 441 30.37 0.07 -11.26
CA ARG A 441 30.63 -0.05 -12.70
C ARG A 441 31.54 1.09 -13.15
N ALA A 442 32.05 1.02 -14.36
CA ALA A 442 32.81 2.12 -14.93
C ALA A 442 31.96 3.42 -15.01
N PRO A 443 32.58 4.59 -15.12
CA PRO A 443 31.86 5.85 -15.30
C PRO A 443 30.85 5.78 -16.45
N ALA A 444 29.69 6.44 -16.30
CA ALA A 444 28.57 6.39 -17.23
C ALA A 444 28.95 6.76 -18.67
N GLU A 445 29.84 7.73 -18.87
CA GLU A 445 30.32 8.13 -20.18
C GLU A 445 31.04 6.98 -20.91
N GLN A 446 31.91 6.26 -20.21
CA GLN A 446 32.64 5.11 -20.77
C GLN A 446 31.68 3.97 -21.12
N ARG A 447 30.69 3.69 -20.25
CA ARG A 447 29.66 2.67 -20.52
C ARG A 447 28.83 3.03 -21.74
N ARG A 448 28.43 4.30 -21.85
CA ARG A 448 27.61 4.82 -22.96
C ARG A 448 28.32 4.62 -24.33
N GLU A 449 29.64 4.82 -24.40
CA GLU A 449 30.39 4.57 -25.61
C GLU A 449 30.39 3.08 -26.00
N LEU A 450 30.70 2.19 -25.06
CA LEU A 450 30.70 0.75 -25.28
C LEU A 450 29.33 0.22 -25.70
N GLN A 451 28.28 0.72 -25.05
CA GLN A 451 26.89 0.32 -25.34
C GLN A 451 26.41 0.85 -26.69
N ARG A 452 26.74 2.07 -27.06
CA ARG A 452 26.43 2.62 -28.39
C ARG A 452 27.05 1.79 -29.50
N ASP A 453 28.29 1.39 -29.36
CA ASP A 453 29.01 0.58 -30.37
C ASP A 453 28.41 -0.84 -30.46
N ARG A 454 27.98 -1.42 -29.34
CA ARG A 454 27.39 -2.76 -29.28
C ARG A 454 25.95 -2.79 -29.76
N LEU A 455 25.11 -1.83 -29.38
CA LEU A 455 23.67 -1.84 -29.61
C LEU A 455 23.29 -1.20 -30.94
N ARG A 456 23.97 -0.15 -31.38
CA ARG A 456 23.73 0.59 -32.64
C ARG A 456 22.28 1.03 -32.81
N LEU A 457 21.64 1.47 -31.70
CA LEU A 457 20.25 1.94 -31.73
C LEU A 457 20.16 3.32 -32.41
N PRO A 458 19.00 3.63 -33.01
CA PRO A 458 18.75 4.99 -33.51
C PRO A 458 18.64 5.99 -32.36
N THR A 459 18.68 7.29 -32.67
CA THR A 459 18.29 8.34 -31.75
C THR A 459 16.83 8.14 -31.36
N LEU A 460 16.43 8.46 -30.10
CA LEU A 460 15.08 8.22 -29.57
C LEU A 460 14.63 6.76 -29.75
N PRO A 461 15.38 5.76 -29.24
CA PRO A 461 15.00 4.38 -29.43
C PRO A 461 13.65 4.08 -28.75
N THR A 462 12.82 3.32 -29.46
CA THR A 462 11.47 2.94 -29.00
C THR A 462 11.48 1.57 -28.31
N THR A 463 10.80 1.47 -27.19
CA THR A 463 10.66 0.23 -26.41
C THR A 463 9.36 0.22 -25.60
N THR A 464 9.05 -0.89 -24.94
CA THR A 464 8.02 -0.97 -23.90
C THR A 464 8.64 -1.32 -22.55
N ILE A 465 7.89 -1.21 -21.45
CA ILE A 465 8.43 -1.47 -20.14
C ILE A 465 8.71 -2.97 -19.93
N GLY A 466 7.75 -3.85 -20.21
CA GLY A 466 7.98 -5.31 -20.08
C GLY A 466 6.75 -6.16 -20.36
N SER A 467 5.72 -6.03 -19.55
CA SER A 467 4.53 -6.87 -19.64
C SER A 467 3.59 -6.47 -20.77
N TYR A 468 2.99 -7.47 -21.41
CA TYR A 468 1.90 -7.35 -22.39
C TYR A 468 0.57 -7.87 -21.80
N PRO A 469 -0.58 -7.65 -22.50
CA PRO A 469 -1.89 -8.05 -21.98
C PRO A 469 -1.97 -9.52 -21.58
N GLN A 470 -2.45 -9.79 -20.37
CA GLN A 470 -2.69 -11.15 -19.87
C GLN A 470 -3.98 -11.72 -20.48
N THR A 471 -3.85 -12.44 -21.60
CA THR A 471 -4.97 -13.04 -22.33
C THR A 471 -5.74 -14.05 -21.48
N SER A 472 -6.98 -14.40 -21.89
CA SER A 472 -7.73 -15.48 -21.25
C SER A 472 -7.01 -16.82 -21.44
N ALA A 473 -6.32 -17.02 -22.58
CA ALA A 473 -5.54 -18.24 -22.88
C ALA A 473 -4.40 -18.42 -21.86
N ILE A 474 -3.64 -17.36 -21.56
CA ILE A 474 -2.57 -17.37 -20.54
C ILE A 474 -3.14 -17.76 -19.18
N ARG A 475 -4.24 -17.12 -18.75
CA ARG A 475 -4.87 -17.40 -17.45
C ARG A 475 -5.39 -18.81 -17.32
N LEU A 476 -6.02 -19.34 -18.39
CA LEU A 476 -6.52 -20.72 -18.44
C LEU A 476 -5.37 -21.72 -18.44
N ALA A 477 -4.29 -21.49 -19.20
CA ALA A 477 -3.11 -22.36 -19.22
C ALA A 477 -2.46 -22.46 -17.83
N ARG A 478 -2.32 -21.33 -17.11
CA ARG A 478 -1.80 -21.29 -15.74
C ARG A 478 -2.72 -22.02 -14.74
N ALA A 479 -4.03 -21.90 -14.91
CA ALA A 479 -5.00 -22.61 -14.08
C ALA A 479 -4.97 -24.13 -14.35
N ALA A 480 -4.86 -24.54 -15.61
CA ALA A 480 -4.77 -25.94 -16.02
C ALA A 480 -3.48 -26.61 -15.49
N LEU A 481 -2.34 -25.90 -15.53
CA LEU A 481 -1.09 -26.41 -14.95
C LEU A 481 -1.25 -26.65 -13.43
N ARG A 482 -1.82 -25.67 -12.70
CA ARG A 482 -2.02 -25.81 -11.24
C ARG A 482 -2.95 -26.97 -10.87
N LYS A 483 -3.92 -27.30 -11.74
CA LYS A 483 -4.84 -28.43 -11.53
C LYS A 483 -4.28 -29.76 -12.03
N GLY A 484 -3.09 -29.77 -12.65
CA GLY A 484 -2.53 -30.96 -13.26
C GLY A 484 -3.25 -31.41 -14.54
N GLU A 485 -4.06 -30.54 -15.15
CA GLU A 485 -4.77 -30.80 -16.41
C GLU A 485 -3.83 -30.76 -17.63
N ILE A 486 -2.73 -30.04 -17.51
CA ILE A 486 -1.60 -30.02 -18.46
C ILE A 486 -0.29 -30.16 -17.69
N ASP A 487 0.73 -30.71 -18.34
CA ASP A 487 2.07 -30.78 -17.81
C ASP A 487 2.88 -29.49 -18.06
N ARG A 488 4.09 -29.42 -17.48
CA ARG A 488 4.99 -28.29 -17.65
C ARG A 488 5.41 -28.09 -19.11
N ALA A 489 5.61 -29.14 -19.88
CA ALA A 489 6.04 -29.04 -21.26
C ALA A 489 4.98 -28.38 -22.16
N GLU A 490 3.70 -28.76 -21.98
CA GLU A 490 2.57 -28.14 -22.67
C GLU A 490 2.37 -26.68 -22.21
N TYR A 491 2.55 -26.37 -20.93
CA TYR A 491 2.51 -25.00 -20.44
C TYR A 491 3.60 -24.13 -21.07
N VAL A 492 4.85 -24.60 -21.10
CA VAL A 492 5.98 -23.92 -21.75
C VAL A 492 5.70 -23.68 -23.21
N ARG A 493 5.17 -24.68 -23.91
CA ARG A 493 4.81 -24.57 -25.35
C ARG A 493 3.78 -23.43 -25.56
N ARG A 494 2.77 -23.33 -24.71
CA ARG A 494 1.75 -22.24 -24.77
C ARG A 494 2.35 -20.89 -24.50
N MET A 495 3.18 -20.75 -23.47
CA MET A 495 3.83 -19.47 -23.13
C MET A 495 4.79 -19.04 -24.24
N ARG A 496 5.54 -19.98 -24.88
CA ARG A 496 6.39 -19.67 -26.03
C ARG A 496 5.58 -19.20 -27.24
N ALA A 497 4.37 -19.71 -27.45
CA ALA A 497 3.48 -19.21 -28.51
C ALA A 497 3.07 -17.76 -28.26
N GLU A 498 2.70 -17.40 -27.03
CA GLU A 498 2.36 -16.03 -26.65
C GLU A 498 3.59 -15.09 -26.79
N ILE A 499 4.80 -15.54 -26.41
CA ILE A 499 6.04 -14.79 -26.62
C ILE A 499 6.27 -14.54 -28.10
N ALA A 500 6.08 -15.58 -28.98
CA ALA A 500 6.25 -15.44 -30.42
C ALA A 500 5.28 -14.41 -31.00
N ASP A 501 4.01 -14.43 -30.60
CA ASP A 501 3.01 -13.44 -31.01
C ASP A 501 3.38 -12.01 -30.58
N VAL A 502 3.92 -11.83 -29.36
CA VAL A 502 4.35 -10.52 -28.85
C VAL A 502 5.58 -10.01 -29.59
N ILE A 503 6.56 -10.87 -29.86
CA ILE A 503 7.76 -10.49 -30.66
C ILE A 503 7.35 -10.11 -32.09
N ALA A 504 6.51 -10.91 -32.73
CA ALA A 504 6.03 -10.63 -34.11
C ALA A 504 5.28 -9.29 -34.18
N LEU A 505 4.43 -8.99 -33.20
CA LEU A 505 3.72 -7.69 -33.09
C LEU A 505 4.70 -6.52 -32.97
N GLN A 506 5.69 -6.62 -32.08
CA GLN A 506 6.69 -5.57 -31.88
C GLN A 506 7.55 -5.34 -33.13
N GLU A 507 7.90 -6.39 -33.85
CA GLU A 507 8.61 -6.34 -35.15
C GLU A 507 7.75 -5.62 -36.19
N GLU A 508 6.47 -6.00 -36.35
CA GLU A 508 5.52 -5.39 -37.29
C GLU A 508 5.35 -3.89 -37.00
N LEU A 509 5.25 -3.51 -35.71
CA LEU A 509 5.11 -2.14 -35.29
C LEU A 509 6.40 -1.32 -35.46
N GLY A 510 7.55 -1.97 -35.61
CA GLY A 510 8.83 -1.33 -35.82
C GLY A 510 9.51 -0.81 -34.54
N LEU A 511 9.24 -1.40 -33.37
CA LEU A 511 9.96 -1.09 -32.14
C LEU A 511 11.46 -1.40 -32.29
N ASP A 512 12.33 -0.61 -31.65
CA ASP A 512 13.79 -0.75 -31.76
C ASP A 512 14.36 -1.75 -30.76
N VAL A 513 13.81 -1.79 -29.55
CA VAL A 513 14.18 -2.74 -28.48
C VAL A 513 12.92 -3.45 -28.02
N LEU A 514 12.96 -4.78 -28.01
CA LEU A 514 11.80 -5.62 -27.76
C LEU A 514 11.80 -6.18 -26.34
N VAL A 515 10.63 -6.66 -25.91
CA VAL A 515 10.44 -7.41 -24.66
C VAL A 515 9.71 -8.73 -24.94
N HIS A 516 9.89 -9.75 -24.10
CA HIS A 516 9.20 -11.04 -24.28
C HIS A 516 7.71 -11.02 -23.86
N GLY A 517 7.24 -9.95 -23.19
CA GLY A 517 5.84 -9.75 -22.83
C GLY A 517 5.37 -10.39 -21.53
N GLU A 518 6.18 -11.19 -20.86
CA GLU A 518 5.96 -11.78 -19.53
C GLU A 518 4.70 -12.68 -19.38
N PRO A 519 4.35 -13.53 -20.36
CA PRO A 519 3.15 -14.35 -20.24
C PRO A 519 3.25 -15.40 -19.11
N GLU A 520 4.45 -15.82 -18.74
CA GLU A 520 4.71 -16.78 -17.67
C GLU A 520 4.47 -16.20 -16.27
N ARG A 521 4.48 -14.88 -16.10
CA ARG A 521 4.39 -14.21 -14.81
C ARG A 521 2.96 -13.87 -14.42
N ASN A 522 2.49 -14.41 -13.30
CA ASN A 522 1.23 -14.00 -12.67
C ASN A 522 1.36 -12.64 -11.98
N ASP A 523 2.45 -12.44 -11.25
CA ASP A 523 2.82 -11.26 -10.52
C ASP A 523 4.33 -11.07 -10.57
N MET A 524 4.81 -9.82 -10.55
CA MET A 524 6.23 -9.53 -10.72
C MET A 524 7.09 -9.87 -9.50
N VAL A 525 6.49 -10.03 -8.31
CA VAL A 525 7.21 -10.44 -7.10
C VAL A 525 7.00 -11.91 -6.81
N GLN A 526 5.77 -12.41 -6.86
CA GLN A 526 5.48 -13.82 -6.60
C GLN A 526 6.23 -14.75 -7.55
N TYR A 527 6.37 -14.39 -8.83
CA TYR A 527 7.10 -15.19 -9.82
C TYR A 527 8.56 -15.45 -9.41
N PHE A 528 9.27 -14.43 -8.92
CA PHE A 528 10.65 -14.57 -8.46
C PHE A 528 10.72 -15.28 -7.13
N ALA A 529 9.87 -14.91 -6.17
CA ALA A 529 9.85 -15.53 -4.85
C ALA A 529 9.61 -17.05 -4.89
N GLU A 530 8.77 -17.55 -5.80
CA GLU A 530 8.54 -18.99 -5.98
C GLU A 530 9.78 -19.76 -6.46
N GLN A 531 10.80 -19.07 -7.01
CA GLN A 531 12.04 -19.64 -7.52
C GLN A 531 13.26 -19.40 -6.63
N LEU A 532 13.09 -18.65 -5.54
CA LEU A 532 14.13 -18.36 -4.57
C LEU A 532 13.96 -19.22 -3.31
N ASP A 533 15.07 -19.67 -2.73
CA ASP A 533 15.08 -20.21 -1.38
C ASP A 533 14.80 -19.09 -0.37
N GLY A 534 14.29 -19.44 0.79
CA GLY A 534 13.93 -18.49 1.85
C GLY A 534 12.53 -17.90 1.69
N PHE A 535 11.84 -18.14 0.56
CA PHE A 535 10.47 -17.70 0.32
C PHE A 535 9.46 -18.86 0.34
N ALA A 536 8.23 -18.52 0.73
CA ALA A 536 7.07 -19.39 0.60
C ALA A 536 5.90 -18.63 -0.02
N ALA A 537 5.15 -19.28 -0.89
CA ALA A 537 3.92 -18.75 -1.48
C ALA A 537 2.71 -19.35 -0.76
N THR A 538 1.70 -18.51 -0.47
CA THR A 538 0.43 -18.91 0.12
C THR A 538 -0.57 -19.34 -0.97
N GLU A 539 -1.67 -20.01 -0.58
CA GLU A 539 -2.78 -20.35 -1.48
C GLU A 539 -3.90 -19.30 -1.43
N GLN A 540 -4.28 -18.88 -0.24
CA GLN A 540 -5.36 -17.94 0.04
C GLN A 540 -4.90 -16.69 0.81
N GLY A 541 -3.60 -16.45 0.89
CA GLY A 541 -2.99 -15.32 1.58
C GLY A 541 -3.21 -13.97 0.88
N TRP A 542 -4.45 -13.69 0.52
CA TRP A 542 -4.83 -12.49 -0.23
C TRP A 542 -4.94 -11.27 0.67
N VAL A 543 -4.31 -10.19 0.24
CA VAL A 543 -4.39 -8.86 0.84
C VAL A 543 -4.92 -7.87 -0.18
N GLN A 544 -5.76 -6.94 0.25
CA GLN A 544 -6.27 -5.88 -0.60
C GLN A 544 -5.16 -4.85 -0.88
N SER A 545 -4.95 -4.55 -2.17
CA SER A 545 -4.06 -3.46 -2.59
C SER A 545 -4.86 -2.17 -2.81
N TYR A 546 -5.96 -2.25 -3.56
CA TYR A 546 -6.95 -1.17 -3.72
C TYR A 546 -8.23 -1.73 -4.36
N GLY A 547 -9.38 -1.17 -4.01
CA GLY A 547 -10.66 -1.57 -4.59
C GLY A 547 -10.83 -3.10 -4.63
N THR A 548 -10.99 -3.67 -5.83
CA THR A 548 -11.06 -5.13 -6.00
C THR A 548 -9.70 -5.79 -6.28
N ARG A 549 -8.61 -5.01 -6.42
CA ARG A 549 -7.29 -5.60 -6.62
C ARG A 549 -6.77 -6.18 -5.33
N CYS A 550 -6.54 -7.49 -5.36
CA CYS A 550 -5.86 -8.21 -4.28
C CYS A 550 -4.54 -8.76 -4.79
N VAL A 551 -3.54 -8.70 -3.95
CA VAL A 551 -2.22 -9.30 -4.13
C VAL A 551 -2.05 -10.46 -3.16
N ARG A 552 -1.09 -11.32 -3.43
CA ARG A 552 -0.75 -12.44 -2.56
C ARG A 552 0.75 -12.38 -2.26
N PRO A 553 1.14 -11.54 -1.29
CA PRO A 553 2.53 -11.35 -0.96
C PRO A 553 3.18 -12.66 -0.57
N PRO A 554 4.35 -13.02 -1.10
CA PRO A 554 5.11 -14.16 -0.61
C PRO A 554 5.66 -13.87 0.79
N ILE A 555 6.00 -14.93 1.52
CA ILE A 555 6.54 -14.85 2.86
C ILE A 555 8.04 -15.13 2.79
N LEU A 556 8.87 -14.13 3.06
CA LEU A 556 10.31 -14.27 3.21
C LEU A 556 10.62 -14.71 4.64
N PHE A 557 10.96 -15.98 4.83
CA PHE A 557 11.18 -16.58 6.13
C PHE A 557 12.63 -16.99 6.43
N GLY A 558 13.50 -17.02 5.42
CA GLY A 558 14.87 -17.49 5.56
C GLY A 558 15.89 -16.73 4.71
N ASP A 559 17.15 -17.16 4.69
CA ASP A 559 18.17 -16.61 3.83
C ASP A 559 17.86 -16.89 2.35
N VAL A 560 18.06 -15.87 1.49
CA VAL A 560 17.68 -15.92 0.08
C VAL A 560 18.81 -16.48 -0.77
N ALA A 561 18.51 -17.50 -1.56
CA ALA A 561 19.41 -18.00 -2.61
C ALA A 561 18.64 -18.33 -3.89
N ARG A 562 19.25 -18.10 -5.02
CA ARG A 562 18.71 -18.54 -6.31
C ARG A 562 18.94 -20.05 -6.48
N ARG A 563 17.90 -20.78 -6.87
CA ARG A 563 17.99 -22.24 -7.11
C ARG A 563 18.56 -22.54 -8.48
N GLU A 564 18.00 -21.91 -9.50
CA GLU A 564 18.26 -22.12 -10.93
C GLU A 564 18.04 -20.80 -11.67
N PRO A 565 18.49 -20.67 -12.95
CA PRO A 565 18.12 -19.52 -13.79
C PRO A 565 16.60 -19.36 -13.89
N MET A 566 16.11 -18.13 -13.66
CA MET A 566 14.68 -17.84 -13.52
C MET A 566 14.04 -17.36 -14.82
N THR A 567 14.78 -16.58 -15.63
CA THR A 567 14.27 -15.90 -16.81
C THR A 567 15.05 -16.18 -18.07
N VAL A 568 16.25 -16.74 -17.97
CA VAL A 568 17.19 -16.96 -19.07
C VAL A 568 16.57 -17.76 -20.22
N GLU A 569 15.79 -18.83 -19.90
CA GLU A 569 15.12 -19.65 -20.92
C GLU A 569 14.11 -18.85 -21.75
N TRP A 570 13.32 -17.99 -21.10
CA TRP A 570 12.29 -17.20 -21.75
C TRP A 570 12.88 -16.11 -22.65
N ILE A 571 13.89 -15.41 -22.12
CA ILE A 571 14.58 -14.33 -22.85
C ILE A 571 15.39 -14.92 -24.01
N GLY A 572 16.10 -16.05 -23.80
CA GLY A 572 16.82 -16.75 -24.87
C GLY A 572 15.90 -17.20 -25.99
N TYR A 573 14.71 -17.72 -25.64
CA TYR A 573 13.70 -18.07 -26.65
C TYR A 573 13.21 -16.83 -27.43
N ALA A 574 12.85 -15.74 -26.70
CA ALA A 574 12.43 -14.51 -27.38
C ALA A 574 13.52 -13.94 -28.29
N GLN A 575 14.78 -13.92 -27.84
CA GLN A 575 15.91 -13.44 -28.65
C GLN A 575 16.16 -14.33 -29.89
N SER A 576 15.82 -15.63 -29.86
CA SER A 576 15.93 -16.51 -31.01
C SER A 576 14.96 -16.20 -32.14
N LEU A 577 13.94 -15.37 -31.91
CA LEU A 577 12.90 -14.99 -32.85
C LEU A 577 13.19 -13.69 -33.61
N THR A 578 14.24 -12.93 -33.21
CA THR A 578 14.52 -11.59 -33.73
C THR A 578 16.01 -11.26 -33.66
N ASP A 579 16.49 -10.43 -34.59
CA ASP A 579 17.85 -9.85 -34.57
C ASP A 579 17.94 -8.58 -33.71
N LYS A 580 16.80 -7.97 -33.40
CA LYS A 580 16.75 -6.80 -32.50
C LYS A 580 17.08 -7.20 -31.07
N PRO A 581 17.57 -6.27 -30.22
CA PRO A 581 17.79 -6.57 -28.80
C PRO A 581 16.47 -6.86 -28.10
N VAL A 582 16.43 -7.96 -27.34
CA VAL A 582 15.34 -8.26 -26.40
C VAL A 582 15.83 -7.97 -24.99
N LYS A 583 15.07 -7.20 -24.22
CA LYS A 583 15.42 -6.89 -22.82
C LYS A 583 15.22 -8.11 -21.91
N GLY A 584 16.20 -8.42 -21.08
CA GLY A 584 16.03 -9.26 -19.92
C GLY A 584 15.26 -8.48 -18.85
N MET A 585 14.18 -9.05 -18.32
CA MET A 585 13.26 -8.36 -17.41
C MET A 585 13.31 -8.97 -16.02
N LEU A 586 13.67 -8.20 -15.02
CA LEU A 586 13.79 -8.63 -13.62
C LEU A 586 13.07 -7.65 -12.68
N THR A 587 12.70 -8.13 -11.50
CA THR A 587 12.25 -7.27 -10.40
C THR A 587 13.40 -7.04 -9.45
N GLY A 588 13.58 -5.82 -9.01
CA GLY A 588 14.67 -5.40 -8.15
C GLY A 588 14.48 -5.80 -6.67
N PRO A 589 15.57 -5.79 -5.90
CA PRO A 589 15.57 -6.28 -4.52
C PRO A 589 14.65 -5.50 -3.59
N VAL A 590 14.52 -4.18 -3.75
CA VAL A 590 13.65 -3.36 -2.91
C VAL A 590 12.19 -3.71 -3.16
N THR A 591 11.79 -3.82 -4.43
CA THR A 591 10.42 -4.16 -4.81
C THR A 591 10.04 -5.58 -4.38
N ILE A 592 10.96 -6.55 -4.47
CA ILE A 592 10.71 -7.92 -3.99
C ILE A 592 10.39 -7.89 -2.49
N LEU A 593 11.11 -7.11 -1.69
CA LEU A 593 10.85 -6.98 -0.26
C LEU A 593 9.57 -6.18 0.03
N ALA A 594 9.37 -5.06 -0.66
CA ALA A 594 8.22 -4.19 -0.46
C ALA A 594 6.88 -4.91 -0.59
N TRP A 595 6.80 -5.85 -1.53
CA TRP A 595 5.58 -6.60 -1.82
C TRP A 595 5.61 -8.04 -1.28
N SER A 596 6.40 -8.26 -0.22
CA SER A 596 6.49 -9.51 0.54
C SER A 596 6.23 -9.27 2.02
N PHE A 597 5.80 -10.31 2.74
CA PHE A 597 5.90 -10.33 4.20
C PHE A 597 7.34 -10.72 4.56
N VAL A 598 8.07 -9.77 5.13
CA VAL A 598 9.51 -9.94 5.36
C VAL A 598 9.77 -10.49 6.75
N ARG A 599 10.84 -11.29 6.87
CA ARG A 599 11.37 -11.75 8.16
C ARG A 599 11.74 -10.58 9.06
N ASP A 600 11.53 -10.75 10.36
CA ASP A 600 11.71 -9.73 11.40
C ASP A 600 12.91 -10.00 12.32
N ASP A 601 13.70 -11.04 12.03
CA ASP A 601 14.86 -11.49 12.84
C ASP A 601 16.19 -10.87 12.37
N GLN A 602 16.17 -10.05 11.31
CA GLN A 602 17.32 -9.28 10.81
C GLN A 602 16.88 -7.96 10.18
N PRO A 603 17.77 -6.95 10.07
CA PRO A 603 17.47 -5.70 9.40
C PRO A 603 17.03 -5.88 7.94
N LEU A 604 16.09 -5.06 7.46
CA LEU A 604 15.56 -5.11 6.10
C LEU A 604 16.66 -5.00 5.04
N GLY A 605 17.65 -4.11 5.24
CA GLY A 605 18.80 -3.94 4.35
C GLY A 605 19.66 -5.20 4.21
N GLU A 606 19.74 -6.06 5.23
CA GLU A 606 20.44 -7.35 5.12
C GLU A 606 19.65 -8.34 4.26
N SER A 607 18.33 -8.35 4.38
CA SER A 607 17.45 -9.14 3.50
C SER A 607 17.55 -8.64 2.05
N ALA A 608 17.62 -7.32 1.84
CA ALA A 608 17.80 -6.71 0.52
C ALA A 608 19.11 -7.12 -0.14
N ARG A 609 20.22 -7.18 0.61
CA ARG A 609 21.51 -7.65 0.10
C ARG A 609 21.47 -9.10 -0.36
N GLN A 610 20.75 -9.97 0.35
CA GLN A 610 20.58 -11.38 -0.05
C GLN A 610 19.79 -11.51 -1.35
N VAL A 611 18.66 -10.79 -1.47
CA VAL A 611 17.87 -10.74 -2.71
C VAL A 611 18.72 -10.17 -3.86
N ALA A 612 19.46 -9.09 -3.60
CA ALA A 612 20.34 -8.47 -4.59
C ALA A 612 21.41 -9.43 -5.12
N LEU A 613 21.97 -10.27 -4.25
CA LEU A 613 22.94 -11.29 -4.67
C LEU A 613 22.30 -12.33 -5.61
N ALA A 614 21.08 -12.80 -5.29
CA ALA A 614 20.35 -13.74 -6.12
C ALA A 614 19.97 -13.13 -7.49
N ILE A 615 19.57 -11.85 -7.53
CA ILE A 615 19.30 -11.13 -8.80
C ILE A 615 20.60 -10.89 -9.58
N ARG A 616 21.73 -10.61 -8.90
CA ARG A 616 23.05 -10.50 -9.54
C ARG A 616 23.43 -11.77 -10.30
N GLU A 617 23.20 -12.94 -9.71
CA GLU A 617 23.44 -14.22 -10.40
C GLU A 617 22.60 -14.33 -11.67
N GLU A 618 21.35 -13.88 -11.64
CA GLU A 618 20.46 -13.89 -12.81
C GLU A 618 20.94 -12.90 -13.89
N THR A 619 21.36 -11.69 -13.52
CA THR A 619 21.88 -10.70 -14.48
C THR A 619 23.13 -11.20 -15.20
N VAL A 620 24.03 -11.87 -14.48
CA VAL A 620 25.27 -12.47 -15.04
C VAL A 620 24.92 -13.62 -16.00
N ASP A 621 23.97 -14.48 -15.65
CA ASP A 621 23.55 -15.57 -16.52
C ASP A 621 22.83 -15.07 -17.79
N LEU A 622 22.00 -14.01 -17.68
CA LEU A 622 21.39 -13.34 -18.83
C LEU A 622 22.44 -12.78 -19.79
N GLU A 623 23.46 -12.08 -19.26
CA GLU A 623 24.57 -11.58 -20.08
C GLU A 623 25.32 -12.73 -20.74
N SER A 624 25.63 -13.80 -19.98
CA SER A 624 26.32 -14.98 -20.49
C SER A 624 25.56 -15.69 -21.59
N ALA A 625 24.22 -15.64 -21.54
CA ALA A 625 23.33 -16.15 -22.57
C ALA A 625 23.18 -15.21 -23.79
N GLY A 626 23.88 -14.05 -23.79
CA GLY A 626 23.92 -13.11 -24.90
C GLY A 626 22.96 -11.92 -24.80
N THR A 627 22.25 -11.74 -23.69
CA THR A 627 21.37 -10.59 -23.46
C THR A 627 22.20 -9.31 -23.40
N ARG A 628 21.81 -8.30 -24.17
CA ARG A 628 22.54 -7.04 -24.34
C ARG A 628 22.00 -5.91 -23.49
N ILE A 629 20.72 -5.98 -23.11
CA ILE A 629 20.01 -5.01 -22.28
C ILE A 629 19.29 -5.78 -21.19
N ILE A 630 19.50 -5.38 -19.92
CA ILE A 630 18.84 -6.01 -18.77
C ILE A 630 18.12 -4.91 -17.99
N GLN A 631 16.83 -5.07 -17.76
CA GLN A 631 16.02 -4.15 -16.97
C GLN A 631 15.72 -4.77 -15.60
N VAL A 632 16.02 -4.03 -14.55
CA VAL A 632 15.74 -4.39 -13.15
C VAL A 632 14.84 -3.32 -12.58
N ASP A 633 13.56 -3.65 -12.38
CA ASP A 633 12.53 -2.67 -12.03
C ASP A 633 12.42 -2.47 -10.52
N GLU A 634 12.41 -1.20 -10.10
CA GLU A 634 12.21 -0.79 -8.70
C GLU A 634 11.02 0.15 -8.51
N PRO A 635 9.81 -0.26 -8.93
CA PRO A 635 8.62 0.58 -8.76
C PRO A 635 8.32 0.91 -7.30
N ALA A 636 8.76 0.07 -6.36
CA ALA A 636 8.50 0.26 -4.94
C ALA A 636 9.61 1.03 -4.19
N LEU A 637 10.60 1.61 -4.89
CA LEU A 637 11.67 2.37 -4.22
C LEU A 637 11.11 3.51 -3.35
N ARG A 638 10.16 4.29 -3.88
CA ARG A 638 9.47 5.33 -3.11
C ARG A 638 8.45 4.77 -2.13
N GLU A 639 7.86 3.61 -2.42
CA GLU A 639 6.77 3.04 -1.65
C GLU A 639 7.14 2.62 -0.23
N LEU A 640 8.39 2.24 0.02
CA LEU A 640 8.92 1.92 1.34
C LEU A 640 9.68 3.08 1.98
N LEU A 641 9.61 4.28 1.40
CA LEU A 641 10.26 5.46 2.00
C LEU A 641 9.72 5.66 3.42
N PRO A 642 10.57 5.73 4.44
CA PRO A 642 10.14 5.96 5.81
C PRO A 642 9.32 7.22 5.97
N LEU A 643 8.33 7.18 6.86
CA LEU A 643 7.41 8.28 7.10
C LEU A 643 8.07 9.52 7.71
N ARG A 644 9.23 9.33 8.34
CA ARG A 644 10.05 10.41 8.92
C ARG A 644 11.22 10.73 8.01
N ALA A 645 11.42 11.98 7.68
CA ALA A 645 12.55 12.44 6.87
C ALA A 645 13.92 12.05 7.48
N ALA A 646 14.02 12.01 8.80
CA ALA A 646 15.25 11.61 9.50
C ALA A 646 15.68 10.15 9.21
N ASP A 647 14.74 9.26 8.89
CA ASP A 647 14.98 7.83 8.64
C ASP A 647 15.23 7.53 7.16
N GLN A 648 14.87 8.45 6.26
CA GLN A 648 14.95 8.27 4.81
C GLN A 648 16.38 8.06 4.29
N PRO A 649 17.42 8.79 4.76
CA PRO A 649 18.78 8.58 4.25
C PRO A 649 19.31 7.17 4.44
N GLY A 650 19.04 6.54 5.58
CA GLY A 650 19.44 5.16 5.86
C GLY A 650 18.74 4.15 4.95
N TYR A 651 17.44 4.36 4.70
CA TYR A 651 16.66 3.57 3.76
C TYR A 651 17.20 3.69 2.33
N LEU A 652 17.41 4.91 1.84
CA LEU A 652 17.87 5.18 0.48
C LEU A 652 19.29 4.63 0.26
N GLU A 653 20.17 4.71 1.26
CA GLU A 653 21.53 4.17 1.17
C GLU A 653 21.53 2.67 0.89
N TRP A 654 20.83 1.87 1.72
CA TRP A 654 20.82 0.42 1.52
C TRP A 654 20.03 0.01 0.26
N SER A 655 19.00 0.74 -0.12
CA SER A 655 18.21 0.49 -1.32
C SER A 655 19.06 0.66 -2.58
N VAL A 656 19.74 1.79 -2.72
CA VAL A 656 20.65 2.08 -3.82
C VAL A 656 21.79 1.04 -3.89
N ARG A 657 22.40 0.72 -2.75
CA ARG A 657 23.49 -0.27 -2.70
C ARG A 657 22.99 -1.67 -3.11
N SER A 658 21.77 -2.04 -2.76
CA SER A 658 21.20 -3.34 -3.13
C SER A 658 20.91 -3.41 -4.64
N PHE A 659 20.36 -2.36 -5.24
CA PHE A 659 20.20 -2.28 -6.69
C PHE A 659 21.54 -2.38 -7.41
N ARG A 660 22.55 -1.60 -6.98
CA ARG A 660 23.90 -1.63 -7.57
C ARG A 660 24.55 -2.99 -7.42
N LEU A 661 24.36 -3.68 -6.29
CA LEU A 661 24.84 -5.05 -6.12
C LEU A 661 24.20 -6.00 -7.14
N ALA A 662 22.90 -5.89 -7.37
CA ALA A 662 22.17 -6.73 -8.33
C ALA A 662 22.64 -6.50 -9.77
N THR A 663 23.05 -5.28 -10.15
CA THR A 663 23.26 -4.86 -11.53
C THR A 663 24.74 -4.72 -11.93
N SER A 664 25.68 -4.63 -11.00
CA SER A 664 27.11 -4.41 -11.29
C SER A 664 27.91 -5.69 -11.55
N GLY A 665 27.24 -6.85 -11.70
CA GLY A 665 27.88 -8.12 -12.06
C GLY A 665 28.19 -8.28 -13.54
N VAL A 666 27.56 -7.50 -14.40
CA VAL A 666 27.68 -7.57 -15.87
C VAL A 666 28.78 -6.63 -16.37
N SER A 667 29.21 -6.85 -17.60
CA SER A 667 30.20 -5.99 -18.28
C SER A 667 29.62 -4.59 -18.54
N ASP A 668 30.49 -3.60 -18.69
CA ASP A 668 30.13 -2.22 -19.00
C ASP A 668 29.44 -2.05 -20.37
N ALA A 669 29.66 -3.00 -21.28
CA ALA A 669 28.98 -3.04 -22.59
C ALA A 669 27.53 -3.57 -22.52
N THR A 670 27.11 -4.18 -21.42
CA THR A 670 25.71 -4.56 -21.19
C THR A 670 24.98 -3.40 -20.55
N GLN A 671 23.89 -2.98 -21.20
CA GLN A 671 23.11 -1.82 -20.76
C GLN A 671 22.11 -2.21 -19.67
N ILE A 672 22.13 -1.51 -18.55
CA ILE A 672 21.19 -1.69 -17.43
C ILE A 672 20.09 -0.65 -17.50
N HIS A 673 18.86 -1.12 -17.54
CA HIS A 673 17.68 -0.29 -17.40
C HIS A 673 17.04 -0.46 -16.03
N THR A 674 16.27 0.52 -15.62
CA THR A 674 15.34 0.42 -14.49
C THR A 674 14.02 1.10 -14.85
N HIS A 675 12.96 0.74 -14.15
CA HIS A 675 11.65 1.40 -14.23
C HIS A 675 11.17 1.78 -12.85
N LEU A 676 10.68 3.00 -12.73
CA LEU A 676 10.12 3.58 -11.51
C LEU A 676 8.70 4.06 -11.82
N CYS A 677 7.72 3.60 -11.05
CA CYS A 677 6.36 4.08 -11.10
C CYS A 677 6.21 5.35 -10.24
N TYR A 678 5.23 6.18 -10.57
CA TYR A 678 4.82 7.42 -9.88
C TYR A 678 5.68 8.67 -10.20
N SER A 679 5.01 9.82 -10.31
CA SER A 679 5.55 11.08 -10.85
C SER A 679 6.10 12.06 -9.82
N GLU A 680 6.01 11.77 -8.52
CA GLU A 680 6.53 12.66 -7.46
C GLU A 680 7.92 12.20 -7.01
N PHE A 681 8.95 12.58 -7.75
CA PHE A 681 10.32 12.13 -7.52
C PHE A 681 11.17 13.08 -6.68
N GLY A 682 10.67 14.26 -6.30
CA GLY A 682 11.46 15.30 -5.61
C GLY A 682 12.25 14.79 -4.39
N GLU A 683 11.65 13.88 -3.61
CA GLU A 683 12.27 13.31 -2.40
C GLU A 683 13.32 12.21 -2.68
N VAL A 684 13.29 11.58 -3.87
CA VAL A 684 14.12 10.41 -4.19
C VAL A 684 15.04 10.60 -5.42
N ILE A 685 15.13 11.80 -5.99
CA ILE A 685 15.89 12.08 -7.21
C ILE A 685 17.37 11.72 -7.06
N ASP A 686 18.01 12.07 -5.95
CA ASP A 686 19.40 11.72 -5.68
C ASP A 686 19.59 10.20 -5.58
N ALA A 687 18.63 9.50 -5.02
CA ALA A 687 18.66 8.03 -4.97
C ALA A 687 18.48 7.42 -6.37
N ILE A 688 17.62 7.98 -7.21
CA ILE A 688 17.44 7.54 -8.61
C ILE A 688 18.74 7.70 -9.39
N ALA A 689 19.40 8.83 -9.27
CA ALA A 689 20.74 9.03 -9.84
C ALA A 689 21.76 8.05 -9.23
N GLY A 690 21.66 7.81 -7.92
CA GLY A 690 22.49 6.88 -7.19
C GLY A 690 22.34 5.41 -7.61
N LEU A 691 21.22 4.98 -8.19
CA LEU A 691 21.06 3.63 -8.76
C LEU A 691 22.10 3.36 -9.84
N ASP A 692 22.55 4.38 -10.55
CA ASP A 692 23.56 4.29 -11.63
C ASP A 692 23.11 3.34 -12.77
N ALA A 693 21.81 3.29 -13.05
CA ALA A 693 21.24 2.59 -14.20
C ALA A 693 21.55 3.40 -15.48
N ASP A 694 21.93 2.72 -16.57
CA ASP A 694 22.25 3.39 -17.83
C ASP A 694 21.04 4.10 -18.44
N VAL A 695 19.83 3.58 -18.21
CA VAL A 695 18.55 4.17 -18.63
C VAL A 695 17.51 3.99 -17.53
N THR A 696 16.84 5.09 -17.15
CA THR A 696 15.74 5.08 -16.20
C THR A 696 14.44 5.44 -16.91
N SER A 697 13.45 4.53 -16.93
CA SER A 697 12.10 4.84 -17.41
C SER A 697 11.21 5.26 -16.23
N ILE A 698 10.40 6.29 -16.44
CA ILE A 698 9.56 6.93 -15.44
C ILE A 698 8.18 7.26 -16.00
N GLU A 699 7.16 7.28 -15.15
CA GLU A 699 5.84 7.78 -15.51
C GLU A 699 5.89 9.32 -15.62
N ALA A 700 5.50 9.87 -16.76
CA ALA A 700 5.59 11.30 -17.05
C ALA A 700 4.39 11.87 -17.81
N ALA A 701 3.49 11.01 -18.32
CA ALA A 701 2.38 11.45 -19.16
C ALA A 701 1.36 12.30 -18.39
N ARG A 702 1.03 11.92 -17.14
CA ARG A 702 0.09 12.65 -16.29
C ARG A 702 0.65 13.98 -15.80
N SER A 703 1.93 14.03 -15.43
CA SER A 703 2.62 15.25 -15.00
C SER A 703 3.05 16.14 -16.16
N ARG A 704 2.70 15.79 -17.42
CA ARG A 704 3.06 16.54 -18.62
C ARG A 704 4.56 16.83 -18.71
N MET A 705 5.38 15.86 -18.31
CA MET A 705 6.85 15.91 -18.34
C MET A 705 7.50 16.82 -17.28
N GLU A 706 6.77 17.33 -16.28
CA GLU A 706 7.32 18.18 -15.20
C GLU A 706 8.49 17.49 -14.46
N VAL A 707 8.43 16.19 -14.28
CA VAL A 707 9.52 15.38 -13.65
C VAL A 707 10.88 15.57 -14.33
N LEU A 708 10.94 15.93 -15.60
CA LEU A 708 12.19 16.15 -16.32
C LEU A 708 12.89 17.44 -15.88
N ASP A 709 12.17 18.46 -15.45
CA ASP A 709 12.74 19.68 -14.90
C ASP A 709 13.41 19.41 -13.56
N ASP A 710 12.81 18.55 -12.73
CA ASP A 710 13.37 18.12 -11.46
C ASP A 710 14.64 17.29 -11.67
N LEU A 711 14.65 16.36 -12.63
CA LEU A 711 15.85 15.59 -13.00
C LEU A 711 17.00 16.48 -13.48
N ASN A 712 16.69 17.51 -14.27
CA ASN A 712 17.69 18.47 -14.74
C ASN A 712 18.24 19.32 -13.59
N ALA A 713 17.38 19.78 -12.67
CA ALA A 713 17.80 20.55 -11.51
C ALA A 713 18.75 19.74 -10.60
N ALA A 714 18.54 18.42 -10.52
CA ALA A 714 19.41 17.48 -9.79
C ALA A 714 20.69 17.10 -10.56
N GLY A 715 20.87 17.58 -11.80
CA GLY A 715 22.04 17.25 -12.63
C GLY A 715 22.07 15.81 -13.15
N PHE A 716 20.91 15.16 -13.30
CA PHE A 716 20.81 13.80 -13.82
C PHE A 716 21.30 13.73 -15.27
N ASP A 717 22.35 12.94 -15.54
CA ASP A 717 23.05 12.88 -16.83
C ASP A 717 22.93 11.51 -17.54
N LEU A 718 22.21 10.55 -16.97
CA LEU A 718 21.97 9.22 -17.52
C LEU A 718 20.84 9.23 -18.57
N GLY A 719 20.60 8.10 -19.21
CA GLY A 719 19.49 7.93 -20.15
C GLY A 719 18.14 7.98 -19.41
N VAL A 720 17.13 8.60 -20.03
CA VAL A 720 15.77 8.66 -19.47
C VAL A 720 14.73 8.31 -20.52
N GLY A 721 13.75 7.49 -20.11
CA GLY A 721 12.57 7.13 -20.88
C GLY A 721 11.30 7.65 -20.17
N PRO A 722 10.94 8.94 -20.36
CA PRO A 722 9.69 9.44 -19.84
C PRO A 722 8.54 8.79 -20.59
N GLY A 723 7.53 8.29 -19.88
CA GLY A 723 6.33 7.75 -20.49
C GLY A 723 5.62 8.79 -21.33
N VAL A 724 5.34 8.47 -22.60
CA VAL A 724 4.75 9.40 -23.54
C VAL A 724 3.23 9.31 -23.64
N TYR A 725 2.63 8.30 -22.97
CA TYR A 725 1.20 8.16 -22.79
C TYR A 725 0.84 7.34 -21.58
N ASP A 726 -0.29 7.68 -20.93
CA ASP A 726 -0.85 7.01 -19.77
C ASP A 726 -1.49 5.67 -20.15
N ILE A 727 -1.00 4.59 -19.58
CA ILE A 727 -1.53 3.23 -19.79
C ILE A 727 -2.76 2.93 -18.91
N HIS A 728 -3.07 3.75 -17.93
CA HIS A 728 -4.21 3.52 -17.05
C HIS A 728 -5.53 3.93 -17.69
N SER A 729 -5.50 4.76 -18.74
CA SER A 729 -6.64 5.10 -19.58
C SER A 729 -6.79 4.10 -20.75
N PRO A 730 -8.02 3.64 -21.09
CA PRO A 730 -8.26 2.82 -22.29
C PRO A 730 -8.16 3.63 -23.58
N ARG A 731 -8.03 4.94 -23.52
CA ARG A 731 -7.95 5.85 -24.66
C ARG A 731 -6.65 5.61 -25.45
N VAL A 732 -6.77 5.47 -26.75
CA VAL A 732 -5.61 5.43 -27.66
C VAL A 732 -5.13 6.87 -27.92
N PRO A 733 -3.86 7.22 -27.54
CA PRO A 733 -3.33 8.56 -27.77
C PRO A 733 -3.11 8.81 -29.28
N SER A 734 -3.30 10.03 -29.74
CA SER A 734 -2.99 10.41 -31.12
C SER A 734 -1.48 10.59 -31.32
N ILE A 735 -1.04 10.52 -32.58
CA ILE A 735 0.37 10.80 -32.95
C ILE A 735 0.77 12.22 -32.53
N ASP A 736 -0.13 13.19 -32.68
CA ASP A 736 0.13 14.60 -32.34
C ASP A 736 0.30 14.81 -30.83
N GLU A 737 -0.49 14.13 -30.00
CA GLU A 737 -0.34 14.16 -28.53
C GLU A 737 1.02 13.60 -28.12
N ILE A 738 1.39 12.43 -28.62
CA ILE A 738 2.69 11.81 -28.31
C ILE A 738 3.85 12.68 -28.85
N THR A 739 3.71 13.24 -30.04
CA THR A 739 4.70 14.16 -30.63
C THR A 739 4.88 15.40 -29.77
N THR A 740 3.80 15.93 -29.21
CA THR A 740 3.84 17.08 -28.29
C THR A 740 4.60 16.73 -27.00
N SER A 741 4.34 15.58 -26.42
CA SER A 741 5.07 15.07 -25.24
C SER A 741 6.57 14.87 -25.53
N LEU A 742 6.92 14.28 -26.68
CA LEU A 742 8.32 14.10 -27.10
C LEU A 742 9.04 15.42 -27.31
N ARG A 743 8.39 16.41 -27.93
CA ARG A 743 8.96 17.75 -28.08
C ARG A 743 9.14 18.48 -26.75
N ALA A 744 8.26 18.26 -25.79
CA ALA A 744 8.44 18.78 -24.43
C ALA A 744 9.65 18.09 -23.76
N ALA A 745 9.77 16.78 -23.84
CA ALA A 745 10.91 16.03 -23.31
C ALA A 745 12.25 16.47 -23.94
N LEU A 746 12.30 16.72 -25.24
CA LEU A 746 13.51 17.17 -25.96
C LEU A 746 13.96 18.59 -25.58
N LYS A 747 13.13 19.40 -24.93
CA LYS A 747 13.58 20.68 -24.36
C LYS A 747 14.37 20.49 -23.08
N ALA A 748 14.07 19.43 -22.34
CA ALA A 748 14.69 19.12 -21.07
C ALA A 748 15.88 18.15 -21.20
N VAL A 749 15.79 17.17 -22.13
CA VAL A 749 16.76 16.07 -22.25
C VAL A 749 17.34 16.01 -23.67
N PRO A 750 18.68 15.95 -23.84
CA PRO A 750 19.30 15.73 -25.14
C PRO A 750 18.81 14.45 -25.83
N ALA A 751 18.63 14.51 -27.14
CA ALA A 751 18.08 13.39 -27.92
C ALA A 751 18.84 12.08 -27.77
N GLU A 752 20.17 12.14 -27.53
CA GLU A 752 21.05 10.97 -27.35
C GLU A 752 20.78 10.23 -26.05
N ARG A 753 20.10 10.86 -25.08
CA ARG A 753 19.75 10.29 -23.79
C ARG A 753 18.29 9.94 -23.66
N LEU A 754 17.46 10.40 -24.60
CA LEU A 754 16.00 10.25 -24.54
C LEU A 754 15.55 8.93 -25.17
N TRP A 755 14.75 8.15 -24.44
CA TRP A 755 14.07 6.95 -24.88
C TRP A 755 12.57 7.18 -25.04
N VAL A 756 11.90 6.38 -25.84
CA VAL A 756 10.46 6.50 -26.11
C VAL A 756 9.76 5.21 -25.66
N ASN A 757 8.92 5.34 -24.64
CA ASN A 757 8.19 4.24 -24.02
C ASN A 757 6.84 4.69 -23.46
N PRO A 758 5.87 3.78 -23.22
CA PRO A 758 4.67 4.07 -22.44
C PRO A 758 5.02 4.33 -20.96
N ASP A 759 4.07 4.90 -20.18
CA ASP A 759 4.28 5.16 -18.76
C ASP A 759 4.63 3.91 -17.96
N CYS A 760 3.95 2.79 -18.20
CA CYS A 760 4.17 1.56 -17.45
C CYS A 760 3.90 0.31 -18.31
N GLY A 761 3.92 -0.89 -17.70
CA GLY A 761 3.63 -2.15 -18.34
C GLY A 761 2.19 -2.28 -18.86
N LEU A 762 1.98 -2.99 -19.95
CA LEU A 762 0.71 -3.04 -20.70
C LEU A 762 -0.24 -4.17 -20.24
N LYS A 763 0.08 -4.84 -19.13
CA LYS A 763 -0.59 -6.06 -18.64
C LYS A 763 -2.11 -5.93 -18.48
N THR A 764 -2.59 -4.75 -18.10
CA THR A 764 -4.00 -4.47 -17.77
C THR A 764 -4.83 -4.00 -18.96
N ARG A 765 -4.20 -3.79 -20.10
CA ARG A 765 -4.84 -3.25 -21.33
C ARG A 765 -5.38 -4.34 -22.24
N GLY A 766 -6.26 -3.94 -23.17
CA GLY A 766 -6.72 -4.78 -24.26
C GLY A 766 -5.73 -4.81 -25.43
N ARG A 767 -5.67 -5.91 -26.18
CA ARG A 767 -4.71 -6.07 -27.27
C ARG A 767 -4.87 -4.99 -28.36
N ALA A 768 -6.11 -4.68 -28.76
CA ALA A 768 -6.39 -3.72 -29.82
C ALA A 768 -5.93 -2.29 -29.46
N GLU A 769 -6.17 -1.85 -28.24
CA GLU A 769 -5.72 -0.54 -27.76
C GLU A 769 -4.19 -0.46 -27.63
N VAL A 770 -3.55 -1.54 -27.16
CA VAL A 770 -2.08 -1.64 -27.10
C VAL A 770 -1.45 -1.51 -28.47
N GLU A 771 -1.94 -2.28 -29.44
CA GLU A 771 -1.45 -2.24 -30.82
C GLU A 771 -1.58 -0.84 -31.44
N ALA A 772 -2.75 -0.22 -31.30
CA ALA A 772 -3.00 1.12 -31.84
C ALA A 772 -2.12 2.19 -31.14
N SER A 773 -1.97 2.13 -29.82
CA SER A 773 -1.16 3.08 -29.05
C SER A 773 0.32 2.96 -29.39
N LEU A 774 0.86 1.75 -29.47
CA LEU A 774 2.26 1.52 -29.83
C LEU A 774 2.55 1.90 -31.28
N ARG A 775 1.63 1.66 -32.22
CA ARG A 775 1.75 2.13 -33.60
C ARG A 775 1.87 3.65 -33.69
N ASN A 776 1.03 4.37 -32.94
CA ASN A 776 1.10 5.83 -32.86
C ASN A 776 2.38 6.30 -32.17
N MET A 777 2.86 5.60 -31.15
CA MET A 777 4.12 5.91 -30.46
C MET A 777 5.33 5.81 -31.38
N VAL A 778 5.43 4.70 -32.14
CA VAL A 778 6.53 4.51 -33.10
C VAL A 778 6.47 5.56 -34.24
N ALA A 779 5.27 5.87 -34.75
CA ALA A 779 5.08 6.89 -35.77
C ALA A 779 5.48 8.30 -35.25
N ALA A 780 5.11 8.63 -34.03
CA ALA A 780 5.48 9.90 -33.40
C ALA A 780 7.01 10.01 -33.18
N ALA A 781 7.65 8.93 -32.71
CA ALA A 781 9.11 8.88 -32.57
C ALA A 781 9.80 9.10 -33.93
N ALA A 782 9.35 8.42 -34.99
CA ALA A 782 9.88 8.60 -36.33
C ALA A 782 9.70 10.02 -36.89
N ALA A 783 8.61 10.70 -36.53
CA ALA A 783 8.36 12.09 -36.95
C ALA A 783 9.22 13.14 -36.21
N VAL A 784 9.84 12.77 -35.07
CA VAL A 784 10.66 13.65 -34.22
C VAL A 784 12.15 13.36 -34.38
N ARG A 785 12.54 12.16 -34.80
CA ARG A 785 13.91 11.77 -35.18
C ARG A 785 14.43 12.62 -36.35
#